data_46a07eef0ae3a453bd9db21b1fa52d53
#
_entry.id   46a07eef0ae3a453bd9db21b1fa52d53
#
_cell.length_a   1.000
_cell.length_b   1.000
_cell.length_c   1.000
_cell.angle_alpha   90.00
_cell.angle_beta   90.00
_cell.angle_gamma   90.00
#
_symmetry.space_group_name_H-M   'P 1'
#
loop_
_entity.id
_entity.type
_entity.pdbx_description
1 polymer ?
#
loop_
_entity_poly.entity_id
_entity_poly.type
_entity_poly.pdbx_seq_one_letter_code
_entity_poly.pdbx_strand_id
1 'polypeptide(L)'
;MDKVLENRICLLIKEMTLEEKTGMIHGAGLFRTAGVERIHIPPLKMSDGPMGVRSEFVNDQWMPVGTPDDYVTYCPSNSAIAMTWNRKLARNAGKVLGEEARGRGKDVILAPGINIKRTPACGRNFEYISEDPRLTSELAVPIVRGIETSDVAACVKHFAMNNQETERLWVNVEADERTMREIYFPAFQAVVQKAGAKSIMGSYNLIRGTHVCENKDIMGTVLRKEWGFDGTIISDWGAVHTTKGTAEGPLDIEMSVTSDFDDYFLANPLISEIRKGNIDEACVDEKVRNILRMMVRLHMIELTEVPDSDGKKKILVQKNKNRKAGSYNTAKHRFEVLKVARESITLLKNEDRKLPLDPAIDKVLVIGQNAVISQAMGGGSAEIKALYEITPLLGISKFLGGNCEVRYARGYDIPAKKESDHNWQEDSLDASKAAAETAKETEDSARLRKAAEELAKEYKHVIYVGGLNHDQDLEGQDRADLTLPYGQDRLITELLEVRPDMTIVMLAGSPVSMKPWADRAKAIVWMSYSGMEGGTALAEVLFGAVNPSGKLAETLPEEIPECFRKEAYFPGRPLTDEEKKHMNAHLTQTYAEGIFVGYRYYEKNRIPVQFCFGHGLSYTDFTYDNLKIEEIPSKARANGFDVQLQVRNVGALEGKETVQLYLGEKTVSPENPVKELKAFEKICLRPRETKTVLLKITMEDFMHYDEAAGTWRLKHGDYRIYVGSSLQDIQLTQDITI
;
A
#
# COMPACT_ATOMS: atom_id res chain seq x y z
N MET A 1 25.50 15.00 4.32
CA MET A 1 26.29 13.76 4.19
C MET A 1 27.45 13.80 5.16
N ASP A 2 27.70 12.76 5.94
CA ASP A 2 28.80 12.68 6.90
C ASP A 2 30.13 12.43 6.15
N LYS A 3 30.96 13.46 6.01
CA LYS A 3 32.24 13.38 5.28
C LYS A 3 33.21 12.35 5.85
N VAL A 4 33.18 12.11 7.16
CA VAL A 4 34.06 11.14 7.81
C VAL A 4 33.65 9.73 7.42
N LEU A 5 32.35 9.42 7.45
CA LEU A 5 31.79 8.13 7.01
C LEU A 5 32.11 7.89 5.53
N GLU A 6 31.86 8.86 4.66
CA GLU A 6 32.13 8.73 3.22
C GLU A 6 33.62 8.44 2.92
N ASN A 7 34.52 9.10 3.62
CA ASN A 7 35.95 8.83 3.46
C ASN A 7 36.33 7.41 3.89
N ARG A 8 35.75 6.91 4.99
CA ARG A 8 35.98 5.51 5.44
C ARG A 8 35.45 4.51 4.43
N ILE A 9 34.25 4.73 3.89
CA ILE A 9 33.66 3.90 2.85
C ILE A 9 34.54 3.88 1.59
N CYS A 10 35.03 5.05 1.14
CA CYS A 10 35.92 5.14 -0.01
C CYS A 10 37.23 4.38 0.19
N LEU A 11 37.80 4.41 1.40
CA LEU A 11 39.00 3.62 1.71
C LEU A 11 38.72 2.13 1.70
N LEU A 12 37.58 1.71 2.26
CA LEU A 12 37.16 0.30 2.29
C LEU A 12 36.96 -0.27 0.88
N ILE A 13 36.27 0.47 -0.01
CA ILE A 13 36.03 0.05 -1.39
C ILE A 13 37.33 -0.21 -2.14
N LYS A 14 38.39 0.59 -1.90
CA LYS A 14 39.72 0.37 -2.52
C LYS A 14 40.41 -0.91 -2.12
N GLU A 15 40.01 -1.52 -0.99
CA GLU A 15 40.54 -2.81 -0.53
C GLU A 15 39.80 -4.00 -1.14
N MET A 16 38.65 -3.78 -1.84
CA MET A 16 37.82 -4.82 -2.38
C MET A 16 38.20 -5.16 -3.83
N THR A 17 38.09 -6.45 -4.16
CA THR A 17 38.23 -6.89 -5.56
C THR A 17 36.95 -6.60 -6.36
N LEU A 18 37.04 -6.64 -7.68
CA LEU A 18 35.86 -6.46 -8.56
C LEU A 18 34.77 -7.48 -8.26
N GLU A 19 35.15 -8.76 -8.06
CA GLU A 19 34.22 -9.85 -7.73
C GLU A 19 33.54 -9.66 -6.37
N GLU A 20 34.26 -9.16 -5.37
CA GLU A 20 33.69 -8.82 -4.06
C GLU A 20 32.68 -7.68 -4.17
N LYS A 21 32.99 -6.65 -4.96
CA LYS A 21 32.10 -5.52 -5.21
C LYS A 21 30.84 -5.95 -5.97
N THR A 22 31.01 -6.71 -7.06
CA THR A 22 29.87 -7.18 -7.85
C THR A 22 28.95 -8.12 -7.07
N GLY A 23 29.48 -9.01 -6.24
CA GLY A 23 28.67 -9.86 -5.35
C GLY A 23 27.76 -9.09 -4.38
N MET A 24 28.08 -7.84 -4.05
CA MET A 24 27.22 -7.00 -3.21
C MET A 24 26.09 -6.31 -3.97
N ILE A 25 26.18 -6.17 -5.29
CA ILE A 25 25.24 -5.40 -6.11
C ILE A 25 24.24 -6.27 -6.89
N HIS A 26 24.23 -7.58 -6.65
CA HIS A 26 23.21 -8.48 -7.18
C HIS A 26 22.82 -9.57 -6.16
N GLY A 27 21.75 -10.31 -6.47
CA GLY A 27 21.31 -11.44 -5.66
C GLY A 27 22.36 -12.57 -5.64
N ALA A 28 22.66 -13.06 -4.43
CA ALA A 28 23.40 -14.31 -4.20
C ALA A 28 22.49 -15.32 -3.48
N GLY A 29 21.22 -15.15 -3.60
CA GLY A 29 20.06 -15.88 -3.15
C GLY A 29 18.83 -15.06 -3.45
N LEU A 30 17.64 -15.66 -3.47
CA LEU A 30 16.40 -14.97 -3.86
C LEU A 30 16.08 -13.72 -3.01
N PHE A 31 16.56 -13.68 -1.75
CA PHE A 31 16.32 -12.57 -0.83
C PHE A 31 17.59 -12.12 -0.09
N ARG A 32 18.75 -12.24 -0.72
CA ARG A 32 20.02 -11.76 -0.12
C ARG A 32 21.06 -11.45 -1.20
N THR A 33 21.95 -10.51 -0.88
CA THR A 33 23.19 -10.30 -1.64
C THR A 33 24.32 -11.15 -1.07
N ALA A 34 25.49 -11.19 -1.73
CA ALA A 34 26.68 -11.70 -1.11
C ALA A 34 27.20 -10.72 -0.03
N GLY A 35 27.91 -11.28 0.95
CA GLY A 35 28.81 -10.53 1.83
C GLY A 35 30.24 -10.59 1.33
N VAL A 36 31.16 -9.91 2.03
CA VAL A 36 32.61 -9.99 1.78
C VAL A 36 33.29 -10.53 3.04
N GLU A 37 33.42 -11.85 3.12
CA GLU A 37 33.87 -12.55 4.33
C GLU A 37 35.28 -12.13 4.72
N ARG A 38 36.18 -11.96 3.75
CA ARG A 38 37.60 -11.58 3.96
C ARG A 38 37.75 -10.30 4.78
N ILE A 39 36.81 -9.37 4.65
CA ILE A 39 36.81 -8.07 5.34
C ILE A 39 35.61 -7.90 6.26
N HIS A 40 34.92 -8.99 6.60
CA HIS A 40 33.83 -9.05 7.57
C HIS A 40 32.60 -8.22 7.22
N ILE A 41 32.28 -7.99 5.94
CA ILE A 41 31.01 -7.41 5.50
C ILE A 41 29.97 -8.54 5.40
N PRO A 42 28.85 -8.46 6.17
CA PRO A 42 27.81 -9.48 6.09
C PRO A 42 26.98 -9.35 4.82
N PRO A 43 26.25 -10.42 4.38
CA PRO A 43 25.24 -10.30 3.35
C PRO A 43 24.09 -9.40 3.81
N LEU A 44 23.43 -8.73 2.87
CA LEU A 44 22.18 -8.00 3.10
C LEU A 44 21.02 -8.95 2.91
N LYS A 45 20.18 -9.15 3.94
CA LYS A 45 19.05 -10.07 3.93
C LYS A 45 17.72 -9.32 3.85
N MET A 46 16.88 -9.71 2.93
CA MET A 46 15.60 -9.07 2.65
C MET A 46 14.43 -10.00 2.98
N SER A 47 13.23 -9.46 3.01
CA SER A 47 11.98 -10.22 3.07
C SER A 47 10.85 -9.44 2.42
N ASP A 48 9.94 -10.16 1.76
CA ASP A 48 8.66 -9.57 1.36
C ASP A 48 7.85 -9.10 2.57
N GLY A 49 6.99 -8.12 2.33
CA GLY A 49 5.93 -7.50 3.11
C GLY A 49 4.90 -6.95 2.11
N PRO A 50 3.92 -6.12 2.50
CA PRO A 50 3.67 -5.45 3.77
C PRO A 50 2.76 -6.19 4.75
N MET A 51 2.10 -7.28 4.36
CA MET A 51 1.12 -7.96 5.23
C MET A 51 1.76 -8.89 6.29
N GLY A 52 3.09 -8.99 6.31
CA GLY A 52 3.85 -9.76 7.29
C GLY A 52 5.26 -10.01 6.82
N VAL A 53 6.11 -10.52 7.68
CA VAL A 53 7.52 -10.79 7.39
C VAL A 53 7.71 -12.29 7.22
N ARG A 54 7.96 -12.76 6.00
CA ARG A 54 8.25 -14.18 5.76
C ARG A 54 9.50 -14.60 6.53
N SER A 55 9.46 -15.79 7.14
CA SER A 55 10.56 -16.25 7.98
C SER A 55 11.72 -16.79 7.17
N GLU A 56 11.51 -17.82 6.41
CA GLU A 56 12.56 -18.55 5.69
C GLU A 56 12.11 -19.03 4.31
N PHE A 57 13.11 -19.29 3.46
CA PHE A 57 13.00 -19.99 2.19
C PHE A 57 14.03 -21.12 2.17
N VAL A 58 13.62 -22.33 1.80
CA VAL A 58 14.55 -23.45 1.69
C VAL A 58 15.26 -23.39 0.34
N ASN A 59 16.62 -23.44 0.37
CA ASN A 59 17.43 -23.59 -0.83
C ASN A 59 17.08 -22.60 -1.95
N ASP A 60 16.87 -21.34 -1.60
CA ASP A 60 16.52 -20.28 -2.56
C ASP A 60 15.20 -20.55 -3.33
N GLN A 61 14.27 -21.26 -2.73
CA GLN A 61 12.91 -21.43 -3.22
C GLN A 61 12.01 -20.27 -2.76
N TRP A 62 11.03 -19.92 -3.58
CA TRP A 62 10.08 -18.85 -3.29
C TRP A 62 9.10 -19.20 -2.15
N MET A 63 8.73 -20.46 -2.01
CA MET A 63 7.73 -20.91 -1.05
C MET A 63 8.30 -20.99 0.37
N PRO A 64 7.55 -20.54 1.40
CA PRO A 64 7.94 -20.73 2.79
C PRO A 64 8.07 -22.21 3.16
N VAL A 65 9.05 -22.55 4.01
CA VAL A 65 9.19 -23.91 4.53
C VAL A 65 8.10 -24.26 5.53
N GLY A 66 7.78 -25.54 5.65
CA GLY A 66 6.79 -26.07 6.58
C GLY A 66 7.30 -26.20 8.02
N THR A 67 8.07 -25.22 8.54
CA THR A 67 8.55 -25.19 9.92
C THR A 67 7.66 -24.32 10.81
N PRO A 68 7.71 -24.43 12.16
CA PRO A 68 6.97 -23.54 13.05
C PRO A 68 7.30 -22.05 12.88
N ASP A 69 8.54 -21.72 12.46
CA ASP A 69 8.97 -20.34 12.24
C ASP A 69 8.44 -19.71 10.95
N ASP A 70 7.83 -20.50 10.07
CA ASP A 70 7.15 -20.00 8.88
C ASP A 70 5.89 -19.20 9.23
N TYR A 71 5.30 -19.45 10.40
CA TYR A 71 4.12 -18.73 10.84
C TYR A 71 4.48 -17.34 11.35
N VAL A 72 3.80 -16.32 10.77
CA VAL A 72 4.12 -14.91 11.03
C VAL A 72 2.91 -14.14 11.54
N THR A 73 3.16 -12.98 12.15
CA THR A 73 2.10 -12.01 12.47
C THR A 73 1.50 -11.52 11.16
N TYR A 74 0.22 -11.81 10.91
CA TYR A 74 -0.53 -11.26 9.80
C TYR A 74 -0.93 -9.82 10.12
N CYS A 75 -0.26 -8.87 9.47
CA CYS A 75 -0.49 -7.44 9.63
C CYS A 75 -1.63 -6.97 8.70
N PRO A 76 -2.35 -5.90 9.05
CA PRO A 76 -3.32 -5.27 8.14
C PRO A 76 -2.66 -4.80 6.86
N SER A 77 -3.37 -4.93 5.73
CA SER A 77 -2.94 -4.37 4.45
C SER A 77 -2.78 -2.84 4.52
N ASN A 78 -2.04 -2.25 3.58
CA ASN A 78 -1.91 -0.79 3.53
C ASN A 78 -3.25 -0.10 3.27
N SER A 79 -4.17 -0.72 2.52
CA SER A 79 -5.55 -0.23 2.38
C SER A 79 -6.27 -0.17 3.73
N ALA A 80 -6.13 -1.21 4.58
CA ALA A 80 -6.70 -1.20 5.92
C ALA A 80 -6.06 -0.12 6.81
N ILE A 81 -4.72 0.03 6.77
CA ILE A 81 -4.04 1.10 7.49
C ILE A 81 -4.53 2.48 7.02
N ALA A 82 -4.71 2.65 5.72
CA ALA A 82 -5.17 3.90 5.13
C ALA A 82 -6.56 4.30 5.61
N MET A 83 -7.49 3.35 5.69
CA MET A 83 -8.85 3.60 6.20
C MET A 83 -8.90 4.05 7.65
N THR A 84 -7.82 3.87 8.42
CA THR A 84 -7.76 4.43 9.79
C THR A 84 -7.63 5.96 9.78
N TRP A 85 -7.08 6.58 8.75
CA TRP A 85 -6.69 7.99 8.71
C TRP A 85 -5.91 8.43 9.96
N ASN A 86 -5.10 7.52 10.50
CA ASN A 86 -4.44 7.68 11.79
C ASN A 86 -2.92 7.48 11.68
N ARG A 87 -2.19 8.59 11.64
CA ARG A 87 -0.71 8.62 11.53
C ARG A 87 -0.01 7.81 12.64
N LYS A 88 -0.61 7.79 13.84
CA LYS A 88 -0.04 7.06 14.98
C LYS A 88 -0.17 5.55 14.79
N LEU A 89 -1.32 5.09 14.31
CA LEU A 89 -1.52 3.66 13.99
C LEU A 89 -0.66 3.24 12.80
N ALA A 90 -0.55 4.06 11.77
CA ALA A 90 0.34 3.83 10.64
C ALA A 90 1.80 3.66 11.11
N ARG A 91 2.28 4.53 12.02
CA ARG A 91 3.61 4.38 12.62
C ARG A 91 3.75 3.09 13.43
N ASN A 92 2.74 2.73 14.20
CA ASN A 92 2.79 1.52 15.01
C ASN A 92 2.77 0.26 14.14
N ALA A 93 1.99 0.23 13.05
CA ALA A 93 2.02 -0.85 12.07
C ALA A 93 3.42 -1.01 11.45
N GLY A 94 4.03 0.09 11.03
CA GLY A 94 5.43 0.07 10.57
C GLY A 94 6.41 -0.42 11.64
N LYS A 95 6.19 -0.05 12.91
CA LYS A 95 7.04 -0.54 14.02
C LYS A 95 6.91 -2.04 14.23
N VAL A 96 5.70 -2.60 14.11
CA VAL A 96 5.49 -4.07 14.17
C VAL A 96 6.29 -4.75 13.07
N LEU A 97 6.16 -4.31 11.81
CA LEU A 97 6.92 -4.87 10.68
C LEU A 97 8.43 -4.78 10.91
N GLY A 98 8.94 -3.64 11.38
CA GLY A 98 10.36 -3.47 11.65
C GLY A 98 10.87 -4.36 12.80
N GLU A 99 10.13 -4.50 13.91
CA GLU A 99 10.47 -5.38 15.03
C GLU A 99 10.44 -6.86 14.60
N GLU A 100 9.42 -7.28 13.81
CA GLU A 100 9.31 -8.62 13.23
C GLU A 100 10.46 -8.93 12.27
N ALA A 101 10.76 -8.04 11.32
CA ALA A 101 11.84 -8.21 10.36
C ALA A 101 13.19 -8.34 11.08
N ARG A 102 13.49 -7.46 12.05
CA ARG A 102 14.72 -7.50 12.81
C ARG A 102 14.83 -8.77 13.65
N GLY A 103 13.73 -9.20 14.29
CA GLY A 103 13.68 -10.43 15.09
C GLY A 103 13.93 -11.69 14.28
N ARG A 104 13.52 -11.69 13.00
CA ARG A 104 13.74 -12.78 12.02
C ARG A 104 15.07 -12.68 11.28
N GLY A 105 15.96 -11.75 11.69
CA GLY A 105 17.29 -11.61 11.11
C GLY A 105 17.31 -10.93 9.74
N LYS A 106 16.25 -10.23 9.35
CA LYS A 106 16.19 -9.46 8.11
C LYS A 106 16.77 -8.06 8.32
N ASP A 107 17.32 -7.49 7.26
CA ASP A 107 17.95 -6.17 7.21
C ASP A 107 17.12 -5.17 6.43
N VAL A 108 16.33 -5.65 5.47
CA VAL A 108 15.42 -4.89 4.62
C VAL A 108 14.07 -5.58 4.59
N ILE A 109 12.99 -4.82 4.75
CA ILE A 109 11.63 -5.26 4.47
C ILE A 109 11.11 -4.56 3.21
N LEU A 110 10.57 -5.33 2.23
CA LEU A 110 10.06 -4.81 0.96
C LEU A 110 8.67 -4.21 1.14
N ALA A 111 8.62 -3.11 1.87
CA ALA A 111 7.43 -2.40 2.30
C ALA A 111 7.76 -0.95 2.70
N PRO A 112 6.75 -0.04 2.71
CA PRO A 112 5.38 -0.19 2.22
C PRO A 112 5.25 -0.01 0.71
N GLY A 113 4.18 -0.59 0.11
CA GLY A 113 3.71 -0.23 -1.23
C GLY A 113 2.96 1.10 -1.16
N ILE A 114 3.35 2.11 -1.97
CA ILE A 114 2.77 3.46 -1.90
C ILE A 114 2.40 4.04 -3.26
N ASN A 115 2.26 3.21 -4.29
CA ASN A 115 1.74 3.66 -5.57
C ASN A 115 0.33 4.23 -5.41
N ILE A 116 0.01 5.22 -6.22
CA ILE A 116 -1.36 5.78 -6.26
C ILE A 116 -2.31 4.74 -6.87
N LYS A 117 -3.46 4.55 -6.25
CA LYS A 117 -4.54 3.72 -6.79
C LYS A 117 -5.20 4.46 -7.97
N ARG A 118 -4.57 4.34 -9.15
CA ARG A 118 -4.97 5.04 -10.37
C ARG A 118 -6.30 4.51 -10.90
N THR A 119 -6.43 3.18 -10.92
CA THR A 119 -7.64 2.50 -11.37
C THR A 119 -8.20 1.62 -10.25
N PRO A 120 -9.53 1.55 -10.10
CA PRO A 120 -10.16 0.65 -9.13
C PRO A 120 -9.95 -0.83 -9.45
N ALA A 121 -9.49 -1.18 -10.65
CA ALA A 121 -9.33 -2.56 -11.11
C ALA A 121 -7.92 -3.14 -10.91
N CYS A 122 -6.92 -2.36 -10.49
CA CYS A 122 -5.55 -2.85 -10.30
C CYS A 122 -5.51 -3.93 -9.21
N GLY A 123 -4.93 -5.09 -9.55
CA GLY A 123 -4.90 -6.26 -8.67
C GLY A 123 -4.13 -6.06 -7.37
N ARG A 124 -3.16 -5.13 -7.34
CA ARG A 124 -2.37 -4.81 -6.14
C ARG A 124 -2.90 -3.62 -5.32
N ASN A 125 -4.11 -3.12 -5.60
CA ASN A 125 -4.67 -2.01 -4.82
C ASN A 125 -4.73 -2.30 -3.32
N PHE A 126 -4.94 -3.56 -2.91
CA PHE A 126 -5.00 -3.96 -1.50
C PHE A 126 -3.72 -3.62 -0.71
N GLU A 127 -2.56 -3.64 -1.36
CA GLU A 127 -1.27 -3.33 -0.73
C GLU A 127 -0.82 -1.87 -0.91
N TYR A 128 -1.60 -1.04 -1.60
CA TYR A 128 -1.36 0.40 -1.74
C TYR A 128 -2.21 1.22 -0.75
N ILE A 129 -1.85 2.48 -0.57
CA ILE A 129 -2.47 3.31 0.48
C ILE A 129 -3.76 3.98 -0.03
N SER A 130 -3.68 4.83 -1.07
CA SER A 130 -4.80 5.69 -1.46
C SER A 130 -4.73 6.11 -2.93
N GLU A 131 -5.86 6.60 -3.45
CA GLU A 131 -5.93 7.36 -4.70
C GLU A 131 -5.46 8.82 -4.54
N ASP A 132 -5.27 9.28 -3.30
CA ASP A 132 -4.91 10.65 -2.97
C ASP A 132 -3.44 10.75 -2.54
N PRO A 133 -2.61 11.61 -3.20
CA PRO A 133 -1.20 11.75 -2.89
C PRO A 133 -0.92 12.36 -1.51
N ARG A 134 -1.82 13.21 -0.97
CA ARG A 134 -1.68 13.78 0.38
C ARG A 134 -1.89 12.71 1.43
N LEU A 135 -3.00 11.95 1.37
CA LEU A 135 -3.27 10.87 2.31
C LEU A 135 -2.18 9.81 2.26
N THR A 136 -1.74 9.43 1.05
CA THR A 136 -0.64 8.48 0.86
C THR A 136 0.64 8.98 1.53
N SER A 137 1.04 10.23 1.31
CA SER A 137 2.23 10.83 1.92
C SER A 137 2.17 10.87 3.44
N GLU A 138 1.02 11.29 3.98
CA GLU A 138 0.81 11.48 5.43
C GLU A 138 0.79 10.16 6.22
N LEU A 139 0.52 9.04 5.54
CA LEU A 139 0.53 7.71 6.17
C LEU A 139 1.81 6.92 5.83
N ALA A 140 2.39 7.07 4.65
CA ALA A 140 3.64 6.42 4.27
C ALA A 140 4.82 6.88 5.14
N VAL A 141 4.96 8.18 5.38
CA VAL A 141 6.04 8.73 6.22
C VAL A 141 6.08 8.09 7.61
N PRO A 142 4.99 8.02 8.39
CA PRO A 142 5.01 7.35 9.68
C PRO A 142 5.22 5.84 9.60
N ILE A 143 4.75 5.14 8.56
CA ILE A 143 5.03 3.70 8.36
C ILE A 143 6.54 3.50 8.21
N VAL A 144 7.19 4.21 7.29
CA VAL A 144 8.64 4.13 7.06
C VAL A 144 9.42 4.44 8.32
N ARG A 145 9.08 5.54 9.01
CA ARG A 145 9.70 5.88 10.31
C ARG A 145 9.49 4.78 11.35
N GLY A 146 8.34 4.11 11.34
CA GLY A 146 8.06 2.99 12.23
C GLY A 146 8.99 1.81 11.98
N ILE A 147 9.08 1.34 10.73
CA ILE A 147 9.95 0.23 10.31
C ILE A 147 11.40 0.50 10.71
N GLU A 148 11.90 1.67 10.36
CA GLU A 148 13.31 2.02 10.52
C GLU A 148 13.75 2.25 11.97
N THR A 149 12.78 2.35 12.92
CA THR A 149 13.12 2.37 14.35
C THR A 149 13.79 1.07 14.85
N SER A 150 13.74 0.00 14.07
CA SER A 150 14.25 -1.34 14.44
C SER A 150 15.59 -1.70 13.77
N ASP A 151 16.29 -0.73 13.20
CA ASP A 151 17.52 -0.93 12.41
C ASP A 151 17.30 -1.87 11.21
N VAL A 152 16.16 -1.72 10.55
CA VAL A 152 15.74 -2.37 9.32
C VAL A 152 15.40 -1.28 8.30
N ALA A 153 15.86 -1.42 7.07
CA ALA A 153 15.46 -0.51 6.00
C ALA A 153 14.04 -0.81 5.53
N ALA A 154 13.23 0.23 5.40
CA ALA A 154 12.01 0.17 4.62
C ALA A 154 12.39 0.32 3.13
N CYS A 155 12.17 -0.72 2.31
CA CYS A 155 12.30 -0.64 0.86
C CYS A 155 10.96 -0.21 0.28
N VAL A 156 10.79 1.10 0.15
CA VAL A 156 9.53 1.70 -0.28
C VAL A 156 9.29 1.42 -1.77
N LYS A 157 8.11 0.91 -2.13
CA LYS A 157 7.84 0.34 -3.45
C LYS A 157 6.52 0.84 -4.05
N HIS A 158 6.38 0.84 -5.38
CA HIS A 158 7.35 0.59 -6.45
C HIS A 158 7.60 1.90 -7.19
N PHE A 159 8.80 2.43 -7.12
CA PHE A 159 9.16 3.70 -7.76
C PHE A 159 9.56 3.46 -9.22
N ALA A 160 8.82 3.94 -10.22
CA ALA A 160 7.60 4.72 -10.07
C ALA A 160 6.55 4.28 -11.10
N MET A 161 5.29 4.65 -10.83
CA MET A 161 4.17 4.54 -11.79
C MET A 161 3.83 3.11 -12.23
N ASN A 162 4.08 2.11 -11.39
CA ASN A 162 3.55 0.76 -11.54
C ASN A 162 2.10 0.76 -10.99
N ASN A 163 1.15 1.18 -11.82
CA ASN A 163 -0.25 1.39 -11.43
C ASN A 163 -1.21 0.40 -12.10
N GLN A 164 -0.67 -0.61 -12.78
CA GLN A 164 -1.37 -1.75 -13.36
C GLN A 164 -0.50 -3.00 -13.26
N GLU A 165 -1.15 -4.16 -13.26
CA GLU A 165 -0.47 -5.46 -13.21
C GLU A 165 -0.40 -6.12 -14.58
N THR A 166 -1.40 -5.87 -15.44
CA THR A 166 -1.42 -6.38 -16.81
C THR A 166 -0.23 -5.86 -17.60
N GLU A 167 0.59 -6.77 -18.14
CA GLU A 167 1.81 -6.50 -18.90
C GLU A 167 2.80 -5.56 -18.19
N ARG A 168 2.85 -5.61 -16.85
CA ARG A 168 3.62 -4.70 -16.00
C ARG A 168 5.11 -4.64 -16.32
N LEU A 169 5.69 -5.73 -16.85
CA LEU A 169 7.11 -5.79 -17.22
C LEU A 169 7.42 -5.01 -18.52
N TRP A 170 6.40 -4.81 -19.38
CA TRP A 170 6.57 -4.30 -20.74
C TRP A 170 5.75 -3.05 -21.04
N VAL A 171 4.93 -2.59 -20.09
CA VAL A 171 4.14 -1.38 -20.30
C VAL A 171 5.03 -0.13 -20.20
N ASN A 172 4.98 0.69 -21.26
CA ASN A 172 5.59 2.01 -21.28
C ASN A 172 4.57 3.05 -20.83
N VAL A 173 4.86 3.73 -19.74
CA VAL A 173 4.01 4.82 -19.22
C VAL A 173 4.42 6.14 -19.83
N GLU A 174 3.44 6.80 -20.48
CA GLU A 174 3.56 8.17 -20.97
C GLU A 174 2.68 9.09 -20.11
N ALA A 175 3.31 10.04 -19.42
CA ALA A 175 2.66 11.05 -18.62
C ALA A 175 3.40 12.38 -18.70
N ASP A 176 2.68 13.49 -18.58
CA ASP A 176 3.27 14.81 -18.46
C ASP A 176 3.96 15.02 -17.10
N GLU A 177 4.86 15.99 -17.02
CA GLU A 177 5.62 16.31 -15.79
C GLU A 177 4.70 16.74 -14.65
N ARG A 178 3.66 17.49 -14.94
CA ARG A 178 2.70 17.95 -13.95
C ARG A 178 2.02 16.75 -13.29
N THR A 179 1.54 15.81 -14.08
CA THR A 179 0.89 14.59 -13.61
C THR A 179 1.82 13.75 -12.73
N MET A 180 3.06 13.54 -13.17
CA MET A 180 4.04 12.80 -12.37
C MET A 180 4.31 13.47 -11.03
N ARG A 181 4.53 14.80 -11.03
CA ARG A 181 4.97 15.57 -9.86
C ARG A 181 3.85 15.93 -8.89
N GLU A 182 2.61 16.07 -9.36
CA GLU A 182 1.47 16.39 -8.49
C GLU A 182 0.75 15.15 -7.96
N ILE A 183 0.80 14.00 -8.67
CA ILE A 183 0.03 12.79 -8.32
C ILE A 183 0.93 11.62 -7.91
N TYR A 184 1.87 11.20 -8.77
CA TYR A 184 2.57 9.92 -8.57
C TYR A 184 3.84 10.00 -7.73
N PHE A 185 4.52 11.13 -7.72
CA PHE A 185 5.79 11.31 -7.02
C PHE A 185 5.68 11.82 -5.57
N PRO A 186 4.63 12.56 -5.14
CA PRO A 186 4.63 13.23 -3.84
C PRO A 186 4.84 12.29 -2.65
N ALA A 187 4.25 11.08 -2.69
CA ALA A 187 4.41 10.13 -1.60
C ALA A 187 5.86 9.62 -1.49
N PHE A 188 6.51 9.33 -2.62
CA PHE A 188 7.92 8.95 -2.66
C PHE A 188 8.84 10.10 -2.23
N GLN A 189 8.59 11.32 -2.70
CA GLN A 189 9.31 12.50 -2.26
C GLN A 189 9.18 12.71 -0.75
N ALA A 190 7.97 12.55 -0.20
CA ALA A 190 7.73 12.68 1.23
C ALA A 190 8.49 11.64 2.07
N VAL A 191 8.54 10.38 1.66
CA VAL A 191 9.30 9.36 2.41
C VAL A 191 10.80 9.57 2.31
N VAL A 192 11.30 10.08 1.20
CA VAL A 192 12.72 10.47 1.06
C VAL A 192 13.05 11.66 1.97
N GLN A 193 12.34 12.77 1.79
CA GLN A 193 12.72 14.04 2.43
C GLN A 193 12.25 14.14 3.88
N LYS A 194 11.06 13.61 4.21
CA LYS A 194 10.48 13.72 5.56
C LYS A 194 10.77 12.50 6.43
N ALA A 195 10.76 11.28 5.88
CA ALA A 195 11.08 10.09 6.66
C ALA A 195 12.57 9.75 6.68
N GLY A 196 13.33 10.12 5.64
CA GLY A 196 14.72 9.74 5.46
C GLY A 196 14.87 8.26 5.13
N ALA A 197 13.98 7.74 4.25
CA ALA A 197 13.96 6.35 3.81
C ALA A 197 15.34 5.86 3.38
N LYS A 198 15.73 4.66 3.80
CA LYS A 198 17.06 4.11 3.54
C LYS A 198 17.11 3.25 2.28
N SER A 199 15.96 2.81 1.79
CA SER A 199 15.88 2.04 0.55
C SER A 199 14.61 2.35 -0.23
N ILE A 200 14.68 2.23 -1.56
CA ILE A 200 13.57 2.35 -2.50
C ILE A 200 13.67 1.19 -3.51
N MET A 201 12.54 0.63 -3.91
CA MET A 201 12.46 -0.37 -4.96
C MET A 201 12.08 0.26 -6.29
N GLY A 202 12.89 -0.02 -7.33
CA GLY A 202 12.59 0.34 -8.71
C GLY A 202 11.52 -0.56 -9.28
N SER A 203 10.58 0.02 -10.01
CA SER A 203 9.43 -0.70 -10.58
C SER A 203 9.77 -1.44 -11.88
N TYR A 204 8.85 -2.31 -12.32
CA TYR A 204 8.99 -3.12 -13.54
C TYR A 204 8.88 -2.32 -14.84
N ASN A 205 7.94 -1.38 -14.90
CA ASN A 205 7.49 -0.72 -16.11
C ASN A 205 8.54 0.20 -16.74
N LEU A 206 8.29 0.58 -17.99
CA LEU A 206 9.02 1.67 -18.62
C LEU A 206 8.34 3.02 -18.32
N ILE A 207 9.12 4.07 -18.32
CA ILE A 207 8.64 5.46 -18.38
C ILE A 207 9.36 6.15 -19.52
N ARG A 208 8.59 6.68 -20.47
CA ARG A 208 9.12 7.37 -21.66
C ARG A 208 10.14 6.50 -22.40
N GLY A 209 9.81 5.23 -22.61
CA GLY A 209 10.59 4.27 -23.39
C GLY A 209 11.80 3.66 -22.68
N THR A 210 12.03 3.96 -21.38
CA THR A 210 13.17 3.41 -20.61
C THR A 210 12.67 2.69 -19.36
N HIS A 211 13.12 1.46 -19.13
CA HIS A 211 12.83 0.74 -17.88
C HIS A 211 13.27 1.56 -16.68
N VAL A 212 12.40 1.66 -15.66
CA VAL A 212 12.65 2.56 -14.53
C VAL A 212 13.97 2.25 -13.83
N CYS A 213 14.35 0.97 -13.69
CA CYS A 213 15.62 0.58 -13.08
C CYS A 213 16.87 1.11 -13.82
N GLU A 214 16.74 1.47 -15.10
CA GLU A 214 17.80 2.03 -15.94
C GLU A 214 17.63 3.53 -16.23
N ASN A 215 16.49 4.11 -15.82
CA ASN A 215 16.08 5.46 -16.17
C ASN A 215 16.85 6.51 -15.37
N LYS A 216 17.82 7.15 -16.03
CA LYS A 216 18.69 8.18 -15.44
C LYS A 216 17.92 9.48 -15.07
N ASP A 217 16.82 9.78 -15.77
CA ASP A 217 16.03 10.99 -15.48
C ASP A 217 15.18 10.78 -14.24
N ILE A 218 14.45 9.68 -14.14
CA ILE A 218 13.56 9.40 -13.01
C ILE A 218 14.36 9.08 -11.75
N MET A 219 15.24 8.10 -11.81
CA MET A 219 16.01 7.66 -10.63
C MET A 219 17.26 8.52 -10.37
N GLY A 220 17.91 9.00 -11.41
CA GLY A 220 19.13 9.79 -11.28
C GLY A 220 18.85 11.26 -11.00
N THR A 221 18.05 11.90 -11.84
CA THR A 221 17.76 13.34 -11.70
C THR A 221 16.71 13.58 -10.62
N VAL A 222 15.53 12.99 -10.73
CA VAL A 222 14.43 13.27 -9.77
C VAL A 222 14.75 12.68 -8.40
N LEU A 223 14.96 11.38 -8.29
CA LEU A 223 15.12 10.71 -6.98
C LEU A 223 16.44 11.12 -6.30
N ARG A 224 17.58 10.97 -6.99
CA ARG A 224 18.89 11.20 -6.37
C ARG A 224 19.24 12.68 -6.23
N LYS A 225 19.14 13.48 -7.33
CA LYS A 225 19.62 14.87 -7.32
C LYS A 225 18.60 15.85 -6.75
N GLU A 226 17.35 15.85 -7.24
CA GLU A 226 16.35 16.82 -6.80
C GLU A 226 15.88 16.54 -5.36
N TRP A 227 15.58 15.26 -5.03
CA TRP A 227 15.10 14.92 -3.68
C TRP A 227 16.21 14.61 -2.69
N GLY A 228 17.45 14.41 -3.17
CA GLY A 228 18.61 14.14 -2.33
C GLY A 228 18.64 12.73 -1.74
N PHE A 229 18.04 11.75 -2.42
CA PHE A 229 18.07 10.36 -1.93
C PHE A 229 19.49 9.78 -1.96
N ASP A 230 20.01 9.45 -0.80
CA ASP A 230 21.35 8.88 -0.59
C ASP A 230 21.33 7.44 -0.02
N GLY A 231 20.15 6.80 -0.08
CA GLY A 231 19.95 5.40 0.28
C GLY A 231 20.23 4.43 -0.87
N THR A 232 19.87 3.17 -0.68
CA THR A 232 20.05 2.07 -1.64
C THR A 232 18.81 1.88 -2.50
N ILE A 233 18.99 1.82 -3.83
CA ILE A 233 17.93 1.46 -4.78
C ILE A 233 18.06 -0.01 -5.13
N ILE A 234 17.00 -0.78 -4.91
CA ILE A 234 16.91 -2.21 -5.18
C ILE A 234 15.91 -2.39 -6.35
N SER A 235 16.20 -3.24 -7.33
CA SER A 235 15.24 -3.56 -8.37
C SER A 235 14.07 -4.36 -7.80
N ASP A 236 12.91 -4.26 -8.42
CA ASP A 236 11.94 -5.34 -8.31
C ASP A 236 12.51 -6.63 -8.94
N TRP A 237 11.93 -7.79 -8.62
CA TRP A 237 12.47 -9.10 -8.98
C TRP A 237 12.31 -9.39 -10.47
N GLY A 238 13.41 -9.26 -11.24
CA GLY A 238 13.41 -9.39 -12.70
C GLY A 238 13.15 -8.08 -13.46
N ALA A 239 13.26 -6.92 -12.78
CA ALA A 239 13.07 -5.60 -13.39
C ALA A 239 14.32 -5.03 -14.09
N VAL A 240 15.40 -5.79 -14.19
CA VAL A 240 16.64 -5.40 -14.88
C VAL A 240 16.70 -6.10 -16.23
N HIS A 241 17.06 -5.37 -17.30
CA HIS A 241 17.01 -5.86 -18.66
C HIS A 241 18.32 -5.70 -19.44
N THR A 242 19.26 -4.85 -18.99
CA THR A 242 20.57 -4.66 -19.64
C THR A 242 21.71 -4.50 -18.67
N THR A 243 22.88 -5.06 -18.98
CA THR A 243 24.08 -4.87 -18.17
C THR A 243 24.57 -3.42 -18.18
N LYS A 244 24.74 -2.82 -19.37
CA LYS A 244 25.31 -1.47 -19.50
C LYS A 244 24.37 -0.40 -18.97
N GLY A 245 23.09 -0.44 -19.35
CA GLY A 245 22.10 0.54 -18.89
C GLY A 245 21.96 0.57 -17.37
N THR A 246 21.92 -0.61 -16.77
CA THR A 246 21.82 -0.76 -15.30
C THR A 246 23.13 -0.40 -14.60
N ALA A 247 24.28 -0.83 -15.11
CA ALA A 247 25.58 -0.52 -14.52
C ALA A 247 25.86 0.98 -14.48
N GLU A 248 25.62 1.68 -15.59
CA GLU A 248 25.75 3.13 -15.69
C GLU A 248 24.55 3.92 -15.13
N GLY A 249 23.47 3.21 -14.79
CA GLY A 249 22.26 3.74 -14.19
C GLY A 249 22.34 3.86 -12.66
N PRO A 250 21.33 4.47 -12.02
CA PRO A 250 21.33 4.76 -10.60
C PRO A 250 20.91 3.60 -9.68
N LEU A 251 20.50 2.43 -10.22
CA LEU A 251 20.19 1.22 -9.47
C LEU A 251 21.42 0.71 -8.71
N ASP A 252 21.26 0.27 -7.46
CA ASP A 252 22.39 -0.26 -6.67
C ASP A 252 22.40 -1.79 -6.58
N ILE A 253 21.23 -2.44 -6.51
CA ILE A 253 21.14 -3.90 -6.33
C ILE A 253 20.14 -4.46 -7.35
N GLU A 254 20.59 -5.43 -8.12
CA GLU A 254 19.73 -6.26 -8.99
C GLU A 254 19.22 -7.48 -8.22
N MET A 255 17.89 -7.70 -8.22
CA MET A 255 17.24 -8.90 -7.72
C MET A 255 16.39 -9.55 -8.82
N SER A 256 16.26 -10.87 -8.78
CA SER A 256 15.47 -11.61 -9.76
C SER A 256 14.83 -12.86 -9.13
N VAL A 257 13.93 -13.50 -9.89
CA VAL A 257 13.21 -14.72 -9.49
C VAL A 257 13.96 -16.01 -9.86
N THR A 258 15.03 -15.92 -10.68
CA THR A 258 15.83 -17.08 -11.07
C THR A 258 16.93 -17.36 -10.08
N SER A 259 17.42 -18.61 -10.03
CA SER A 259 18.55 -19.04 -9.18
C SER A 259 19.91 -19.00 -9.92
N ASP A 260 19.93 -18.52 -11.16
CA ASP A 260 21.15 -18.37 -11.95
C ASP A 260 21.87 -17.07 -11.58
N PHE A 261 22.24 -16.94 -10.28
CA PHE A 261 22.77 -15.70 -9.69
C PHE A 261 24.01 -15.17 -10.38
N ASP A 262 24.84 -16.06 -10.92
CA ASP A 262 26.07 -15.70 -11.64
C ASP A 262 25.82 -15.08 -13.01
N ASP A 263 24.63 -15.30 -13.59
CA ASP A 263 24.22 -14.79 -14.90
C ASP A 263 23.35 -13.54 -14.82
N TYR A 264 23.12 -12.99 -13.63
CA TYR A 264 22.45 -11.69 -13.48
C TYR A 264 23.22 -10.60 -14.23
N PHE A 265 22.53 -9.58 -14.73
CA PHE A 265 23.13 -8.51 -15.54
C PHE A 265 24.26 -7.78 -14.83
N LEU A 266 24.18 -7.63 -13.49
CA LEU A 266 25.22 -7.03 -12.67
C LEU A 266 26.23 -8.05 -12.07
N ALA A 267 26.18 -9.32 -12.50
CA ALA A 267 27.10 -10.39 -12.08
C ALA A 267 28.23 -10.60 -13.10
N ASN A 268 28.46 -11.83 -13.56
CA ASN A 268 29.50 -12.17 -14.53
C ASN A 268 29.41 -11.39 -15.85
N PRO A 269 28.22 -11.06 -16.41
CA PRO A 269 28.11 -10.18 -17.56
C PRO A 269 28.80 -8.82 -17.32
N LEU A 270 28.56 -8.18 -16.16
CA LEU A 270 29.18 -6.90 -15.81
C LEU A 270 30.69 -7.01 -15.65
N ILE A 271 31.18 -8.04 -14.93
CA ILE A 271 32.61 -8.30 -14.77
C ILE A 271 33.31 -8.42 -16.12
N SER A 272 32.68 -9.14 -17.07
CA SER A 272 33.18 -9.30 -18.44
C SER A 272 33.32 -7.96 -19.17
N GLU A 273 32.29 -7.09 -19.10
CA GLU A 273 32.30 -5.80 -19.79
C GLU A 273 33.31 -4.81 -19.15
N ILE A 274 33.49 -4.83 -17.85
CA ILE A 274 34.51 -4.02 -17.16
C ILE A 274 35.93 -4.48 -17.60
N ARG A 275 36.20 -5.79 -17.62
CA ARG A 275 37.51 -6.33 -18.03
C ARG A 275 37.83 -6.06 -19.50
N LYS A 276 36.81 -5.90 -20.36
CA LYS A 276 36.98 -5.47 -21.75
C LYS A 276 37.19 -3.95 -21.88
N GLY A 277 37.00 -3.19 -20.82
CA GLY A 277 37.05 -1.72 -20.84
C GLY A 277 35.83 -1.02 -21.43
N ASN A 278 34.69 -1.76 -21.59
CA ASN A 278 33.44 -1.21 -22.10
C ASN A 278 32.61 -0.47 -21.04
N ILE A 279 32.84 -0.77 -19.76
CA ILE A 279 32.19 -0.15 -18.60
C ILE A 279 33.27 0.20 -17.58
N ASP A 280 33.15 1.40 -16.96
CA ASP A 280 34.07 1.86 -15.93
C ASP A 280 33.71 1.22 -14.58
N GLU A 281 34.69 0.64 -13.88
CA GLU A 281 34.53 0.07 -12.53
C GLU A 281 34.01 1.10 -11.51
N ALA A 282 34.22 2.38 -11.72
CA ALA A 282 33.74 3.44 -10.85
C ALA A 282 32.21 3.43 -10.65
N CYS A 283 31.45 2.91 -11.62
CA CYS A 283 29.98 2.74 -11.45
C CYS A 283 29.63 1.67 -10.42
N VAL A 284 30.43 0.62 -10.29
CA VAL A 284 30.28 -0.41 -9.23
C VAL A 284 30.65 0.18 -7.86
N ASP A 285 31.72 0.98 -7.80
CA ASP A 285 32.14 1.65 -6.56
C ASP A 285 31.04 2.55 -5.98
N GLU A 286 30.29 3.23 -6.82
CA GLU A 286 29.17 4.10 -6.38
C GLU A 286 28.02 3.28 -5.78
N LYS A 287 27.66 2.17 -6.41
CA LYS A 287 26.62 1.24 -5.91
C LYS A 287 27.00 0.64 -4.57
N VAL A 288 28.22 0.09 -4.46
CA VAL A 288 28.75 -0.46 -3.20
C VAL A 288 28.80 0.62 -2.10
N ARG A 289 29.14 1.87 -2.44
CA ARG A 289 29.12 2.99 -1.50
C ARG A 289 27.75 3.21 -0.90
N ASN A 290 26.68 3.20 -1.70
CA ASN A 290 25.31 3.38 -1.24
C ASN A 290 24.87 2.22 -0.32
N ILE A 291 25.24 0.99 -0.65
CA ILE A 291 24.97 -0.20 0.16
C ILE A 291 25.69 -0.13 1.52
N LEU A 292 27.00 0.15 1.52
CA LEU A 292 27.80 0.26 2.75
C LEU A 292 27.29 1.39 3.66
N ARG A 293 26.90 2.53 3.08
CA ARG A 293 26.28 3.64 3.82
C ARG A 293 24.99 3.20 4.50
N MET A 294 24.13 2.46 3.81
CA MET A 294 22.92 1.89 4.39
C MET A 294 23.25 0.90 5.50
N MET A 295 24.19 -0.02 5.29
CA MET A 295 24.59 -0.99 6.32
C MET A 295 25.08 -0.31 7.61
N VAL A 296 25.86 0.78 7.50
CA VAL A 296 26.30 1.54 8.69
C VAL A 296 25.11 2.23 9.36
N ARG A 297 24.21 2.85 8.59
CA ARG A 297 22.99 3.50 9.13
C ARG A 297 22.00 2.54 9.79
N LEU A 298 22.01 1.27 9.38
CA LEU A 298 21.26 0.17 10.00
C LEU A 298 21.99 -0.47 11.17
N HIS A 299 23.10 0.09 11.61
CA HIS A 299 23.97 -0.49 12.64
C HIS A 299 24.36 -1.96 12.36
N MET A 300 24.44 -2.37 11.09
CA MET A 300 24.92 -3.71 10.73
C MET A 300 26.42 -3.83 10.99
N ILE A 301 27.14 -2.83 10.55
CA ILE A 301 28.60 -2.72 10.64
C ILE A 301 29.03 -1.39 11.24
N GLU A 302 30.22 -1.40 11.82
CA GLU A 302 30.95 -0.22 12.26
C GLU A 302 32.29 -0.16 11.53
N LEU A 303 32.65 1.02 11.02
CA LEU A 303 33.88 1.27 10.27
C LEU A 303 34.86 2.06 11.15
N THR A 304 36.02 1.46 11.49
CA THR A 304 37.03 2.10 12.29
C THR A 304 38.32 2.23 11.48
N GLU A 305 38.90 3.44 11.45
CA GLU A 305 40.20 3.69 10.82
C GLU A 305 41.30 3.19 11.76
N VAL A 306 42.16 2.30 11.25
CA VAL A 306 43.33 1.76 11.97
C VAL A 306 44.56 1.84 11.07
N PRO A 307 45.81 1.91 11.62
CA PRO A 307 47.03 1.77 10.82
C PRO A 307 47.19 0.33 10.34
N ASP A 308 47.67 0.14 9.12
CA ASP A 308 48.15 -1.16 8.63
C ASP A 308 49.61 -1.41 9.06
N SER A 309 50.24 -2.53 8.61
CA SER A 309 51.64 -2.87 8.89
C SER A 309 52.65 -1.81 8.42
N ASP A 310 52.30 -1.03 7.41
CA ASP A 310 53.13 0.02 6.81
C ASP A 310 52.82 1.41 7.36
N GLY A 311 51.92 1.50 8.34
CA GLY A 311 51.43 2.76 8.91
C GLY A 311 50.44 3.52 8.06
N LYS A 312 49.94 2.93 6.96
CA LYS A 312 48.87 3.52 6.14
C LYS A 312 47.51 3.30 6.77
N LYS A 313 46.54 4.12 6.40
CA LYS A 313 45.17 4.02 6.89
C LYS A 313 44.45 2.83 6.25
N LYS A 314 43.94 1.94 7.08
CA LYS A 314 43.07 0.82 6.72
C LYS A 314 41.75 0.88 7.46
N ILE A 315 40.68 0.33 6.89
CA ILE A 315 39.39 0.24 7.54
C ILE A 315 39.16 -1.13 8.15
N LEU A 316 38.95 -1.17 9.44
CA LEU A 316 38.50 -2.34 10.16
C LEU A 316 36.95 -2.33 10.16
N VAL A 317 36.36 -3.39 9.63
CA VAL A 317 34.89 -3.62 9.67
C VAL A 317 34.59 -4.54 10.85
N GLN A 318 33.66 -4.11 11.69
CA GLN A 318 33.20 -4.87 12.85
C GLN A 318 31.68 -4.91 12.91
N LYS A 319 31.11 -5.98 13.46
CA LYS A 319 29.67 -6.02 13.76
C LYS A 319 29.34 -4.96 14.80
N ASN A 320 28.36 -4.12 14.53
CA ASN A 320 27.95 -3.09 15.47
C ASN A 320 27.14 -3.71 16.62
N LYS A 321 27.65 -3.57 17.86
CA LYS A 321 27.07 -4.13 19.08
C LYS A 321 25.76 -3.40 19.51
N ASN A 322 25.52 -2.19 19.00
CA ASN A 322 24.35 -1.39 19.35
C ASN A 322 23.14 -1.71 18.46
N ARG A 323 23.27 -2.60 17.47
CA ARG A 323 22.17 -2.99 16.61
C ARG A 323 21.06 -3.68 17.41
N LYS A 324 19.81 -3.24 17.22
CA LYS A 324 18.65 -3.78 17.93
C LYS A 324 18.43 -5.27 17.63
N ALA A 325 17.97 -6.01 18.63
CA ALA A 325 17.71 -7.44 18.49
C ALA A 325 16.41 -7.74 17.71
N GLY A 326 15.38 -6.91 17.89
CA GLY A 326 14.03 -7.16 17.36
C GLY A 326 13.25 -8.21 18.17
N SER A 327 12.02 -8.43 17.77
CA SER A 327 11.15 -9.48 18.32
C SER A 327 10.05 -9.80 17.31
N TYR A 328 9.48 -11.01 17.37
CA TYR A 328 8.42 -11.42 16.45
C TYR A 328 7.33 -12.26 17.16
N ASN A 329 6.15 -12.35 16.56
CA ASN A 329 4.99 -13.12 17.05
C ASN A 329 4.58 -12.76 18.48
N THR A 330 4.81 -11.52 18.94
CA THR A 330 4.53 -11.12 20.30
C THR A 330 3.06 -10.76 20.53
N ALA A 331 2.59 -10.91 21.78
CA ALA A 331 1.24 -10.45 22.17
C ALA A 331 1.04 -8.94 21.91
N LYS A 332 2.11 -8.14 22.07
CA LYS A 332 2.10 -6.71 21.77
C LYS A 332 1.84 -6.44 20.30
N HIS A 333 2.48 -7.19 19.38
CA HIS A 333 2.27 -7.03 17.95
C HIS A 333 0.83 -7.36 17.56
N ARG A 334 0.27 -8.47 18.06
CA ARG A 334 -1.12 -8.84 17.85
C ARG A 334 -2.10 -7.77 18.34
N PHE A 335 -1.81 -7.13 19.48
CA PHE A 335 -2.62 -6.04 20.01
C PHE A 335 -2.56 -4.77 19.14
N GLU A 336 -1.39 -4.43 18.57
CA GLU A 336 -1.29 -3.31 17.62
C GLU A 336 -2.03 -3.62 16.31
N VAL A 337 -1.98 -4.85 15.79
CA VAL A 337 -2.78 -5.32 14.65
C VAL A 337 -4.28 -5.13 14.93
N LEU A 338 -4.77 -5.57 16.09
CA LEU A 338 -6.17 -5.40 16.49
C LEU A 338 -6.60 -3.92 16.54
N LYS A 339 -5.74 -3.02 17.01
CA LYS A 339 -6.05 -1.58 17.01
C LYS A 339 -6.25 -1.01 15.62
N VAL A 340 -5.41 -1.42 14.66
CA VAL A 340 -5.56 -1.02 13.26
C VAL A 340 -6.86 -1.58 12.69
N ALA A 341 -7.12 -2.88 12.90
CA ALA A 341 -8.35 -3.53 12.44
C ALA A 341 -9.61 -2.81 12.94
N ARG A 342 -9.68 -2.46 14.24
CA ARG A 342 -10.80 -1.73 14.84
C ARG A 342 -11.07 -0.37 14.21
N GLU A 343 -10.01 0.38 13.85
CA GLU A 343 -10.15 1.73 13.28
C GLU A 343 -10.25 1.73 11.74
N SER A 344 -9.96 0.61 11.07
CA SER A 344 -10.06 0.49 9.62
C SER A 344 -11.47 0.13 9.13
N ILE A 345 -12.28 -0.53 9.97
CA ILE A 345 -13.64 -0.90 9.59
C ILE A 345 -14.48 0.34 9.39
N THR A 346 -15.09 0.45 8.21
CA THR A 346 -15.83 1.62 7.75
C THR A 346 -17.31 1.29 7.64
N LEU A 347 -18.14 2.03 8.35
CA LEU A 347 -19.60 1.96 8.24
C LEU A 347 -20.03 2.82 7.05
N LEU A 348 -20.45 2.20 5.94
CA LEU A 348 -20.85 2.90 4.71
C LEU A 348 -22.30 3.38 4.76
N LYS A 349 -23.19 2.56 5.30
CA LYS A 349 -24.63 2.84 5.35
C LYS A 349 -25.21 2.31 6.66
N ASN A 350 -26.13 3.05 7.29
CA ASN A 350 -26.77 2.64 8.56
C ASN A 350 -28.14 3.30 8.70
N GLU A 351 -29.09 2.90 7.85
CA GLU A 351 -30.46 3.39 7.90
C GLU A 351 -31.21 2.87 9.12
N ASP A 352 -32.07 3.68 9.69
CA ASP A 352 -32.86 3.37 10.87
C ASP A 352 -31.98 2.94 12.08
N ARG A 353 -30.69 3.29 12.11
CA ARG A 353 -29.72 2.85 13.11
C ARG A 353 -29.75 1.33 13.30
N LYS A 354 -29.75 0.58 12.20
CA LYS A 354 -29.73 -0.88 12.15
C LYS A 354 -28.56 -1.47 12.93
N LEU A 355 -27.43 -0.83 12.87
CA LEU A 355 -26.23 -1.14 13.66
C LEU A 355 -26.04 -0.10 14.77
N PRO A 356 -25.49 -0.50 15.93
CA PRO A 356 -25.03 -1.86 16.28
C PRO A 356 -26.21 -2.82 16.54
N LEU A 357 -25.95 -4.13 16.32
CA LEU A 357 -26.86 -5.19 16.73
C LEU A 357 -26.82 -5.35 18.27
N ASP A 358 -27.96 -5.73 18.87
CA ASP A 358 -28.00 -6.05 20.28
C ASP A 358 -27.18 -7.34 20.56
N PRO A 359 -26.16 -7.30 21.43
CA PRO A 359 -25.40 -8.51 21.77
C PRO A 359 -26.20 -9.56 22.53
N ALA A 360 -27.41 -9.23 23.02
CA ALA A 360 -28.30 -10.17 23.73
C ALA A 360 -29.22 -10.99 22.78
N ILE A 361 -28.94 -10.96 21.45
CA ILE A 361 -29.70 -11.79 20.51
C ILE A 361 -29.52 -13.28 20.78
N ASP A 362 -30.58 -14.05 20.61
CA ASP A 362 -30.60 -15.51 20.85
C ASP A 362 -30.11 -16.32 19.66
N LYS A 363 -30.27 -15.80 18.43
CA LYS A 363 -29.80 -16.47 17.21
C LYS A 363 -29.47 -15.50 16.09
N VAL A 364 -28.44 -15.84 15.30
CA VAL A 364 -27.98 -15.10 14.12
C VAL A 364 -27.56 -16.05 13.00
N LEU A 365 -27.90 -15.71 11.79
CA LEU A 365 -27.45 -16.40 10.58
C LEU A 365 -26.34 -15.59 9.91
N VAL A 366 -25.19 -16.22 9.69
CA VAL A 366 -24.08 -15.67 8.92
C VAL A 366 -24.04 -16.36 7.56
N ILE A 367 -24.10 -15.59 6.49
CA ILE A 367 -24.12 -16.11 5.12
C ILE A 367 -22.89 -15.59 4.36
N GLY A 368 -22.29 -16.44 3.54
CA GLY A 368 -21.22 -16.06 2.62
C GLY A 368 -19.88 -16.74 2.94
N GLN A 369 -19.17 -17.12 1.90
CA GLN A 369 -17.95 -17.90 2.06
C GLN A 369 -16.80 -17.07 2.61
N ASN A 370 -16.78 -15.74 2.36
CA ASN A 370 -15.80 -14.84 2.97
C ASN A 370 -15.88 -14.78 4.51
N ALA A 371 -16.97 -15.32 5.10
CA ALA A 371 -17.07 -15.44 6.55
C ALA A 371 -16.10 -16.45 7.16
N VAL A 372 -15.58 -17.41 6.37
CA VAL A 372 -14.80 -18.55 6.88
C VAL A 372 -13.42 -18.72 6.22
N ILE A 373 -13.16 -18.06 5.09
CA ILE A 373 -11.87 -18.20 4.42
C ILE A 373 -10.79 -17.31 5.05
N SER A 374 -9.55 -17.82 5.03
CA SER A 374 -8.38 -17.04 5.42
C SER A 374 -7.95 -16.13 4.28
N GLN A 375 -7.58 -14.90 4.61
CA GLN A 375 -7.12 -13.88 3.66
C GLN A 375 -5.60 -13.61 3.75
N ALA A 376 -4.88 -14.37 4.57
CA ALA A 376 -3.43 -14.24 4.70
C ALA A 376 -2.68 -14.88 3.55
N MET A 377 -3.23 -15.94 2.95
CA MET A 377 -2.62 -16.72 1.88
C MET A 377 -3.13 -16.26 0.51
N GLY A 378 -2.20 -15.95 -0.38
CA GLY A 378 -2.48 -15.47 -1.73
C GLY A 378 -2.17 -13.98 -1.90
N GLY A 379 -2.47 -13.44 -3.09
CA GLY A 379 -2.19 -12.04 -3.43
C GLY A 379 -0.82 -11.79 -4.04
N GLY A 380 0.01 -12.81 -4.24
CA GLY A 380 1.34 -12.70 -4.85
C GLY A 380 2.46 -12.54 -3.82
N SER A 381 3.40 -11.63 -4.04
CA SER A 381 4.55 -11.39 -3.15
C SER A 381 4.14 -10.97 -1.73
N ALA A 382 2.94 -10.43 -1.57
CA ALA A 382 2.39 -10.06 -0.25
C ALA A 382 1.89 -11.27 0.56
N GLU A 383 1.81 -12.47 -0.02
CA GLU A 383 1.36 -13.70 0.65
C GLU A 383 2.19 -14.03 1.88
N ILE A 384 1.51 -14.41 2.97
CA ILE A 384 2.15 -14.89 4.21
C ILE A 384 1.39 -16.08 4.80
N LYS A 385 2.06 -16.85 5.63
CA LYS A 385 1.48 -17.91 6.43
C LYS A 385 1.17 -17.38 7.82
N ALA A 386 -0.08 -17.02 8.07
CA ALA A 386 -0.48 -16.40 9.33
C ALA A 386 -0.31 -17.33 10.53
N LEU A 387 0.18 -16.81 11.65
CA LEU A 387 0.21 -17.52 12.94
C LEU A 387 -1.18 -18.03 13.32
N TYR A 388 -2.20 -17.22 13.07
CA TYR A 388 -3.63 -17.56 13.08
C TYR A 388 -4.39 -16.42 12.39
N GLU A 389 -5.62 -16.69 12.03
CA GLU A 389 -6.54 -15.67 11.53
C GLU A 389 -7.92 -15.87 12.17
N ILE A 390 -8.42 -14.84 12.82
CA ILE A 390 -9.79 -14.80 13.31
C ILE A 390 -10.68 -14.37 12.15
N THR A 391 -11.34 -15.34 11.52
CA THR A 391 -12.29 -15.08 10.43
C THR A 391 -13.54 -14.36 10.96
N PRO A 392 -14.35 -13.71 10.10
CA PRO A 392 -15.59 -13.06 10.50
C PRO A 392 -16.53 -13.97 11.32
N LEU A 393 -16.77 -15.21 10.87
CA LEU A 393 -17.62 -16.16 11.58
C LEU A 393 -17.07 -16.52 12.96
N LEU A 394 -15.76 -16.78 13.04
CA LEU A 394 -15.10 -17.10 14.32
C LEU A 394 -15.16 -15.90 15.28
N GLY A 395 -14.94 -14.68 14.77
CA GLY A 395 -15.03 -13.44 15.56
C GLY A 395 -16.45 -13.22 16.12
N ILE A 396 -17.48 -13.39 15.30
CA ILE A 396 -18.89 -13.29 15.71
C ILE A 396 -19.22 -14.35 16.76
N SER A 397 -18.86 -15.60 16.50
CA SER A 397 -19.11 -16.72 17.43
C SER A 397 -18.42 -16.52 18.78
N LYS A 398 -17.15 -16.08 18.74
CA LYS A 398 -16.37 -15.76 19.95
C LYS A 398 -16.99 -14.60 20.75
N PHE A 399 -17.49 -13.56 20.06
CA PHE A 399 -18.06 -12.38 20.71
C PHE A 399 -19.40 -12.69 21.40
N LEU A 400 -20.29 -13.40 20.72
CA LEU A 400 -21.62 -13.73 21.25
C LEU A 400 -21.59 -14.84 22.31
N GLY A 401 -20.56 -15.70 22.28
CA GLY A 401 -20.42 -16.80 23.23
C GLY A 401 -21.47 -17.89 23.07
N GLY A 402 -21.62 -18.76 24.09
CA GLY A 402 -22.51 -19.91 24.05
C GLY A 402 -24.00 -19.62 24.27
N ASN A 403 -24.40 -18.37 24.49
CA ASN A 403 -25.79 -17.98 24.74
C ASN A 403 -26.58 -17.63 23.47
N CYS A 404 -25.90 -17.61 22.32
CA CYS A 404 -26.48 -17.29 21.03
C CYS A 404 -26.22 -18.45 20.03
N GLU A 405 -27.25 -18.88 19.33
CA GLU A 405 -27.08 -19.78 18.19
C GLU A 405 -26.50 -19.01 16.99
N VAL A 406 -25.26 -19.30 16.64
CA VAL A 406 -24.63 -18.77 15.42
C VAL A 406 -24.68 -19.84 14.33
N ARG A 407 -25.60 -19.67 13.39
CA ARG A 407 -25.74 -20.56 12.23
C ARG A 407 -24.97 -20.01 11.05
N TYR A 408 -24.33 -20.88 10.30
CA TYR A 408 -23.61 -20.55 9.08
C TYR A 408 -24.26 -21.15 7.85
N ALA A 409 -24.33 -20.39 6.75
CA ALA A 409 -24.70 -20.87 5.43
C ALA A 409 -23.69 -20.35 4.40
N ARG A 410 -23.22 -21.23 3.53
CA ARG A 410 -22.16 -20.93 2.57
C ARG A 410 -22.60 -19.87 1.53
N GLY A 411 -23.82 -19.98 1.01
CA GLY A 411 -24.44 -19.04 0.08
C GLY A 411 -23.95 -19.10 -1.36
N TYR A 412 -22.66 -19.17 -1.59
CA TYR A 412 -22.00 -19.32 -2.88
C TYR A 412 -20.79 -20.24 -2.76
N ASP A 413 -20.26 -20.68 -3.89
CA ASP A 413 -19.11 -21.56 -3.97
C ASP A 413 -17.89 -20.83 -4.56
N ILE A 414 -16.78 -20.90 -3.85
CA ILE A 414 -15.47 -20.56 -4.38
C ILE A 414 -14.82 -21.85 -4.82
N PRO A 415 -14.58 -22.05 -6.13
CA PRO A 415 -13.94 -23.27 -6.61
C PRO A 415 -12.61 -23.51 -5.91
N ALA A 416 -12.33 -24.76 -5.53
CA ALA A 416 -11.02 -25.10 -5.02
C ALA A 416 -9.97 -24.76 -6.08
N LYS A 417 -8.94 -24.02 -5.68
CA LYS A 417 -7.77 -23.85 -6.54
C LYS A 417 -7.28 -25.25 -6.91
N LYS A 418 -7.14 -25.53 -8.21
CA LYS A 418 -6.23 -26.59 -8.63
C LYS A 418 -4.91 -26.20 -8.01
N GLU A 419 -4.25 -27.11 -7.28
CA GLU A 419 -2.88 -26.93 -6.85
C GLU A 419 -2.10 -26.51 -8.11
N SER A 420 -1.96 -25.23 -8.34
CA SER A 420 -1.02 -24.73 -9.29
C SER A 420 0.28 -24.81 -8.52
N ASP A 421 1.20 -25.64 -8.98
CA ASP A 421 2.62 -25.51 -8.71
C ASP A 421 3.06 -24.13 -9.26
N HIS A 422 2.56 -23.02 -8.70
CA HIS A 422 3.03 -21.68 -9.02
C HIS A 422 4.46 -21.56 -8.49
N ASN A 423 5.37 -22.01 -9.29
CA ASN A 423 6.77 -21.73 -9.12
C ASN A 423 7.06 -20.41 -9.83
N TRP A 424 7.14 -19.31 -9.10
CA TRP A 424 7.53 -18.00 -9.64
C TRP A 424 8.88 -18.01 -10.36
N GLN A 425 9.67 -19.09 -10.21
CA GLN A 425 10.93 -19.31 -10.93
C GLN A 425 10.73 -19.88 -12.32
N GLU A 426 9.62 -20.56 -12.59
CA GLU A 426 9.31 -21.23 -13.86
C GLU A 426 8.18 -20.54 -14.61
N ASP A 427 7.27 -19.85 -13.92
CA ASP A 427 6.14 -19.16 -14.52
C ASP A 427 6.46 -17.70 -14.82
N SER A 428 5.82 -17.18 -15.89
CA SER A 428 5.81 -15.75 -16.20
C SER A 428 5.38 -14.92 -14.97
N LEU A 429 6.11 -13.85 -14.67
CA LEU A 429 5.71 -12.83 -13.67
C LEU A 429 4.36 -12.16 -14.02
N ASP A 430 3.80 -12.49 -15.19
CA ASP A 430 2.47 -12.10 -15.68
C ASP A 430 1.49 -13.29 -15.59
N ALA A 431 0.69 -13.35 -14.54
CA ALA A 431 -0.29 -14.42 -14.28
C ALA A 431 -1.61 -14.28 -15.10
N SER A 432 -1.55 -14.09 -16.40
CA SER A 432 -2.61 -13.47 -17.21
C SER A 432 -3.83 -14.32 -17.62
N LYS A 433 -3.99 -15.60 -17.26
CA LYS A 433 -5.08 -16.43 -17.83
C LYS A 433 -5.99 -17.22 -16.88
N ALA A 434 -5.59 -17.51 -15.66
CA ALA A 434 -6.34 -18.43 -14.80
C ALA A 434 -7.55 -17.82 -14.05
N ALA A 435 -7.53 -16.54 -13.71
CA ALA A 435 -8.52 -15.97 -12.79
C ALA A 435 -9.86 -15.56 -13.41
N ALA A 436 -9.92 -15.26 -14.70
CA ALA A 436 -11.19 -14.94 -15.36
C ALA A 436 -12.16 -16.15 -15.43
N GLU A 437 -11.61 -17.37 -15.43
CA GLU A 437 -12.43 -18.60 -15.43
C GLU A 437 -12.93 -18.98 -14.03
N THR A 438 -12.21 -18.58 -12.97
CA THR A 438 -12.55 -18.91 -11.58
C THR A 438 -13.65 -18.02 -10.98
N ALA A 439 -13.92 -16.86 -11.58
CA ALA A 439 -14.92 -15.91 -11.07
C ALA A 439 -16.37 -16.25 -11.42
N LYS A 440 -16.62 -17.29 -12.21
CA LYS A 440 -17.97 -17.69 -12.66
C LYS A 440 -18.78 -18.38 -11.56
N GLU A 441 -20.12 -18.21 -11.62
CA GLU A 441 -21.07 -18.96 -10.79
C GLU A 441 -21.03 -20.44 -11.16
N THR A 442 -20.87 -21.34 -10.17
CA THR A 442 -20.92 -22.79 -10.34
C THR A 442 -22.34 -23.32 -10.22
N GLU A 443 -22.63 -24.56 -10.71
CA GLU A 443 -23.92 -25.22 -10.47
C GLU A 443 -24.21 -25.40 -8.97
N ASP A 444 -23.19 -25.63 -8.15
CA ASP A 444 -23.32 -25.70 -6.70
C ASP A 444 -23.71 -24.36 -6.08
N SER A 445 -23.28 -23.24 -6.64
CA SER A 445 -23.66 -21.91 -6.16
C SER A 445 -25.17 -21.68 -6.20
N ALA A 446 -25.86 -22.12 -7.24
CA ALA A 446 -27.31 -22.00 -7.33
C ALA A 446 -28.05 -22.76 -6.21
N ARG A 447 -27.58 -23.97 -5.90
CA ARG A 447 -28.11 -24.80 -4.80
C ARG A 447 -27.83 -24.16 -3.44
N LEU A 448 -26.60 -23.67 -3.21
CA LEU A 448 -26.19 -23.02 -1.96
C LEU A 448 -26.95 -21.72 -1.73
N ARG A 449 -27.18 -20.93 -2.79
CA ARG A 449 -27.96 -19.68 -2.75
C ARG A 449 -29.39 -19.94 -2.28
N LYS A 450 -30.10 -20.92 -2.90
CA LYS A 450 -31.45 -21.29 -2.51
C LYS A 450 -31.53 -21.79 -1.06
N ALA A 451 -30.56 -22.60 -0.61
CA ALA A 451 -30.49 -23.06 0.78
C ALA A 451 -30.30 -21.89 1.76
N ALA A 452 -29.45 -20.90 1.42
CA ALA A 452 -29.24 -19.72 2.23
C ALA A 452 -30.49 -18.83 2.30
N GLU A 453 -31.21 -18.67 1.20
CA GLU A 453 -32.48 -17.92 1.14
C GLU A 453 -33.55 -18.56 2.06
N GLU A 454 -33.73 -19.88 2.01
CA GLU A 454 -34.69 -20.57 2.88
C GLU A 454 -34.32 -20.41 4.37
N LEU A 455 -33.05 -20.57 4.72
CA LEU A 455 -32.59 -20.31 6.09
C LEU A 455 -32.81 -18.86 6.52
N ALA A 456 -32.57 -17.90 5.64
CA ALA A 456 -32.76 -16.48 5.95
C ALA A 456 -34.18 -16.14 6.37
N LYS A 457 -35.19 -16.86 5.89
CA LYS A 457 -36.61 -16.69 6.29
C LYS A 457 -36.85 -17.03 7.76
N GLU A 458 -36.03 -17.94 8.34
CA GLU A 458 -36.19 -18.43 9.72
C GLU A 458 -35.46 -17.55 10.76
N TYR A 459 -34.54 -16.69 10.33
CA TYR A 459 -33.71 -15.87 11.21
C TYR A 459 -34.07 -14.38 11.14
N LYS A 460 -34.26 -13.75 12.31
CA LYS A 460 -34.49 -12.31 12.41
C LYS A 460 -33.21 -11.51 12.12
N HIS A 461 -32.07 -12.03 12.56
CA HIS A 461 -30.78 -11.37 12.38
C HIS A 461 -29.96 -12.16 11.33
N VAL A 462 -29.68 -11.50 10.21
CA VAL A 462 -28.88 -12.07 9.11
C VAL A 462 -27.72 -11.13 8.83
N ILE A 463 -26.52 -11.69 8.80
CA ILE A 463 -25.28 -10.99 8.45
C ILE A 463 -24.71 -11.68 7.20
N TYR A 464 -24.68 -10.97 6.09
CA TYR A 464 -24.00 -11.41 4.90
C TYR A 464 -22.54 -10.95 4.94
N VAL A 465 -21.59 -11.86 4.62
CA VAL A 465 -20.15 -11.56 4.53
C VAL A 465 -19.64 -12.04 3.17
N GLY A 466 -19.43 -11.12 2.28
CA GLY A 466 -18.93 -11.37 0.93
C GLY A 466 -17.85 -10.39 0.52
N GLY A 467 -17.57 -10.31 -0.77
CA GLY A 467 -16.57 -9.42 -1.34
C GLY A 467 -15.58 -10.13 -2.25
N LEU A 468 -14.33 -9.69 -2.21
CA LEU A 468 -13.22 -10.26 -2.95
C LEU A 468 -12.38 -11.20 -2.08
N ASN A 469 -11.47 -11.90 -2.71
CA ASN A 469 -10.37 -12.62 -2.10
C ASN A 469 -9.11 -12.48 -2.97
N HIS A 470 -8.05 -13.17 -2.64
CA HIS A 470 -6.80 -13.13 -3.40
C HIS A 470 -6.82 -13.92 -4.73
N ASP A 471 -7.99 -14.33 -5.23
CA ASP A 471 -8.15 -14.73 -6.63
C ASP A 471 -8.45 -13.51 -7.53
N GLN A 472 -8.89 -12.40 -6.94
CA GLN A 472 -9.18 -11.14 -7.64
C GLN A 472 -8.21 -10.01 -7.24
N ASP A 473 -7.90 -9.89 -5.95
CA ASP A 473 -6.86 -8.98 -5.45
C ASP A 473 -5.52 -9.72 -5.53
N LEU A 474 -4.88 -9.70 -6.70
CA LEU A 474 -3.75 -10.56 -7.05
C LEU A 474 -2.67 -9.79 -7.80
N GLU A 475 -1.42 -9.98 -7.40
CA GLU A 475 -0.25 -9.52 -8.15
C GLU A 475 -0.15 -10.21 -9.53
N GLY A 476 0.24 -9.46 -10.56
CA GLY A 476 0.37 -9.93 -11.94
C GLY A 476 -0.95 -9.91 -12.73
N GLN A 477 -2.07 -9.48 -12.12
CA GLN A 477 -3.37 -9.49 -12.78
C GLN A 477 -4.27 -8.36 -12.34
N ASP A 478 -4.87 -7.64 -13.30
CA ASP A 478 -5.92 -6.66 -13.07
C ASP A 478 -7.31 -7.27 -13.30
N ARG A 479 -8.32 -6.74 -12.61
CA ARG A 479 -9.71 -7.14 -12.81
C ARG A 479 -10.30 -6.51 -14.07
N ALA A 480 -11.15 -7.28 -14.77
CA ALA A 480 -11.83 -6.81 -15.97
C ALA A 480 -12.98 -5.84 -15.69
N ASP A 481 -13.61 -5.96 -14.53
CA ASP A 481 -14.75 -5.14 -14.07
C ASP A 481 -14.79 -5.06 -12.54
N LEU A 482 -15.81 -4.39 -12.00
CA LEU A 482 -16.00 -4.24 -10.55
C LEU A 482 -17.11 -5.12 -9.98
N THR A 483 -17.65 -6.06 -10.74
CA THR A 483 -18.70 -6.96 -10.27
C THR A 483 -18.18 -7.92 -9.20
N LEU A 484 -19.06 -8.34 -8.30
CA LEU A 484 -18.71 -9.36 -7.31
C LEU A 484 -18.59 -10.74 -7.97
N PRO A 485 -17.53 -11.51 -7.67
CA PRO A 485 -17.34 -12.83 -8.23
C PRO A 485 -18.36 -13.85 -7.70
N TYR A 486 -18.44 -15.02 -8.34
CA TYR A 486 -19.17 -16.22 -7.86
C TYR A 486 -20.71 -16.04 -7.74
N GLY A 487 -21.31 -15.07 -8.43
CA GLY A 487 -22.75 -14.79 -8.38
C GLY A 487 -23.22 -14.11 -7.09
N GLN A 488 -22.35 -13.47 -6.34
CA GLN A 488 -22.64 -12.81 -5.07
C GLN A 488 -23.69 -11.69 -5.20
N ASP A 489 -23.67 -10.88 -6.27
CA ASP A 489 -24.64 -9.82 -6.49
C ASP A 489 -26.07 -10.35 -6.57
N ARG A 490 -26.23 -11.50 -7.24
CA ARG A 490 -27.53 -12.17 -7.32
C ARG A 490 -27.98 -12.69 -5.97
N LEU A 491 -27.08 -13.36 -5.21
CA LEU A 491 -27.36 -13.84 -3.86
C LEU A 491 -27.81 -12.69 -2.95
N ILE A 492 -27.08 -11.57 -2.92
CA ILE A 492 -27.42 -10.41 -2.09
C ILE A 492 -28.79 -9.88 -2.47
N THR A 493 -29.07 -9.76 -3.78
CA THR A 493 -30.36 -9.27 -4.29
C THR A 493 -31.52 -10.14 -3.85
N GLU A 494 -31.42 -11.47 -4.01
CA GLU A 494 -32.43 -12.45 -3.60
C GLU A 494 -32.61 -12.46 -2.07
N LEU A 495 -31.51 -12.38 -1.30
CA LEU A 495 -31.57 -12.28 0.17
C LEU A 495 -32.28 -11.00 0.64
N LEU A 496 -32.07 -9.87 -0.01
CA LEU A 496 -32.77 -8.62 0.31
C LEU A 496 -34.27 -8.65 0.04
N GLU A 497 -34.77 -9.56 -0.82
CA GLU A 497 -36.19 -9.78 -1.02
C GLU A 497 -36.85 -10.42 0.19
N VAL A 498 -36.14 -11.34 0.86
CA VAL A 498 -36.67 -12.07 2.03
C VAL A 498 -36.22 -11.44 3.36
N ARG A 499 -35.13 -10.69 3.36
CA ARG A 499 -34.54 -10.02 4.53
C ARG A 499 -34.01 -8.62 4.18
N PRO A 500 -34.89 -7.66 3.92
CA PRO A 500 -34.51 -6.30 3.54
C PRO A 500 -33.72 -5.56 4.64
N ASP A 501 -33.76 -6.07 5.88
CA ASP A 501 -33.07 -5.54 7.05
C ASP A 501 -31.77 -6.27 7.39
N MET A 502 -31.25 -7.15 6.53
CA MET A 502 -29.97 -7.81 6.78
C MET A 502 -28.80 -6.82 6.81
N THR A 503 -27.75 -7.18 7.53
CA THR A 503 -26.47 -6.46 7.54
C THR A 503 -25.55 -7.04 6.47
N ILE A 504 -24.95 -6.19 5.64
CA ILE A 504 -24.03 -6.60 4.60
C ILE A 504 -22.62 -6.17 4.98
N VAL A 505 -21.68 -7.12 5.02
CA VAL A 505 -20.26 -6.88 5.23
C VAL A 505 -19.53 -7.20 3.93
N MET A 506 -18.88 -6.18 3.36
CA MET A 506 -18.02 -6.31 2.19
C MET A 506 -16.56 -6.38 2.64
N LEU A 507 -15.89 -7.51 2.38
CA LEU A 507 -14.47 -7.72 2.63
C LEU A 507 -13.76 -7.69 1.27
N ALA A 508 -12.97 -6.65 1.00
CA ALA A 508 -12.28 -6.48 -0.27
C ALA A 508 -11.06 -5.57 -0.14
N GLY A 509 -10.02 -5.85 -0.90
CA GLY A 509 -8.80 -5.03 -0.96
C GLY A 509 -8.87 -3.89 -1.97
N SER A 510 -9.86 -3.95 -2.87
CA SER A 510 -10.08 -2.96 -3.93
C SER A 510 -11.58 -2.72 -4.17
N PRO A 511 -11.99 -1.62 -4.82
CA PRO A 511 -13.40 -1.28 -5.02
C PRO A 511 -14.20 -2.36 -5.74
N VAL A 512 -15.46 -2.54 -5.34
CA VAL A 512 -16.46 -3.39 -6.01
C VAL A 512 -17.72 -2.58 -6.30
N SER A 513 -18.43 -2.97 -7.36
CA SER A 513 -19.75 -2.41 -7.66
C SER A 513 -20.80 -3.00 -6.73
N MET A 514 -21.50 -2.14 -6.04
CA MET A 514 -22.65 -2.49 -5.20
C MET A 514 -23.98 -2.01 -5.82
N LYS A 515 -23.92 -1.50 -7.07
CA LYS A 515 -25.04 -0.91 -7.80
C LYS A 515 -26.31 -1.75 -7.83
N PRO A 516 -26.26 -3.11 -7.96
CA PRO A 516 -27.49 -3.89 -8.03
C PRO A 516 -28.34 -3.91 -6.75
N TRP A 517 -27.73 -3.58 -5.57
CA TRP A 517 -28.37 -3.83 -4.28
C TRP A 517 -28.11 -2.76 -3.19
N ALA A 518 -27.16 -1.85 -3.35
CA ALA A 518 -26.76 -0.91 -2.30
C ALA A 518 -27.91 0.00 -1.85
N ASP A 519 -28.76 0.46 -2.77
CA ASP A 519 -29.91 1.33 -2.45
C ASP A 519 -30.95 0.62 -1.56
N ARG A 520 -31.09 -0.70 -1.71
CA ARG A 520 -32.03 -1.53 -0.95
C ARG A 520 -31.49 -1.97 0.41
N ALA A 521 -30.17 -1.97 0.59
CA ALA A 521 -29.53 -2.39 1.82
C ALA A 521 -29.66 -1.31 2.91
N LYS A 522 -30.05 -1.69 4.14
CA LYS A 522 -30.14 -0.77 5.28
C LYS A 522 -28.81 -0.56 6.00
N ALA A 523 -27.94 -1.55 6.03
CA ALA A 523 -26.63 -1.47 6.68
C ALA A 523 -25.56 -2.13 5.84
N ILE A 524 -24.48 -1.37 5.54
CA ILE A 524 -23.32 -1.81 4.79
C ILE A 524 -22.07 -1.46 5.59
N VAL A 525 -21.25 -2.47 5.84
CA VAL A 525 -19.94 -2.34 6.48
C VAL A 525 -18.88 -2.75 5.48
N TRP A 526 -17.84 -1.94 5.35
CA TRP A 526 -16.68 -2.21 4.52
C TRP A 526 -15.46 -2.53 5.39
N MET A 527 -14.78 -3.62 5.09
CA MET A 527 -13.47 -3.91 5.65
C MET A 527 -12.50 -4.38 4.56
N SER A 528 -11.28 -3.92 4.64
CA SER A 528 -10.19 -4.46 3.84
C SER A 528 -9.53 -5.63 4.59
N TYR A 529 -8.43 -6.17 4.06
CA TYR A 529 -7.65 -7.22 4.70
C TYR A 529 -7.03 -6.69 5.99
N SER A 530 -7.75 -6.86 7.11
CA SER A 530 -7.48 -6.20 8.39
C SER A 530 -6.53 -6.99 9.31
N GLY A 531 -5.83 -8.00 8.78
CA GLY A 531 -4.86 -8.79 9.52
C GLY A 531 -5.50 -9.86 10.41
N MET A 532 -4.67 -10.53 11.20
CA MET A 532 -5.05 -11.73 11.98
C MET A 532 -6.21 -11.55 12.96
N GLU A 533 -6.53 -10.33 13.36
CA GLU A 533 -7.62 -10.00 14.30
C GLU A 533 -8.83 -9.34 13.60
N GLY A 534 -8.90 -9.42 12.27
CA GLY A 534 -9.98 -8.79 11.49
C GLY A 534 -11.39 -9.19 11.94
N GLY A 535 -11.63 -10.49 12.14
CA GLY A 535 -12.93 -10.99 12.63
C GLY A 535 -13.27 -10.56 14.06
N THR A 536 -12.26 -10.44 14.95
CA THR A 536 -12.46 -9.89 16.31
C THR A 536 -12.96 -8.44 16.21
N ALA A 537 -12.26 -7.60 15.43
CA ALA A 537 -12.62 -6.20 15.25
C ALA A 537 -14.00 -6.03 14.58
N LEU A 538 -14.31 -6.86 13.59
CA LEU A 538 -15.62 -6.86 12.93
C LEU A 538 -16.75 -7.15 13.91
N ALA A 539 -16.63 -8.19 14.72
CA ALA A 539 -17.64 -8.53 15.72
C ALA A 539 -17.82 -7.40 16.73
N GLU A 540 -16.74 -6.81 17.25
CA GLU A 540 -16.78 -5.68 18.17
C GLU A 540 -17.51 -4.46 17.56
N VAL A 541 -17.34 -4.20 16.26
CA VAL A 541 -18.06 -3.14 15.55
C VAL A 541 -19.54 -3.53 15.37
N LEU A 542 -19.85 -4.70 14.85
CA LEU A 542 -21.23 -5.13 14.57
C LEU A 542 -22.12 -5.10 15.83
N PHE A 543 -21.57 -5.43 16.99
CA PHE A 543 -22.29 -5.49 18.26
C PHE A 543 -22.01 -4.31 19.21
N GLY A 544 -21.40 -3.24 18.72
CA GLY A 544 -21.29 -1.96 19.42
C GLY A 544 -20.24 -1.86 20.51
N ALA A 545 -19.38 -2.87 20.70
CA ALA A 545 -18.24 -2.78 21.62
C ALA A 545 -17.20 -1.76 21.14
N VAL A 546 -17.14 -1.54 19.82
CA VAL A 546 -16.32 -0.53 19.16
C VAL A 546 -17.20 0.32 18.25
N ASN A 547 -17.16 1.65 18.43
CA ASN A 547 -17.79 2.57 17.48
C ASN A 547 -16.94 2.68 16.22
N PRO A 548 -17.48 2.39 15.01
CA PRO A 548 -16.73 2.48 13.76
C PRO A 548 -16.20 3.89 13.53
N SER A 549 -15.00 3.98 12.99
CA SER A 549 -14.35 5.27 12.71
C SER A 549 -13.47 5.22 11.45
N GLY A 550 -13.54 4.15 10.69
CA GLY A 550 -12.88 4.04 9.40
C GLY A 550 -13.47 5.06 8.41
N LYS A 551 -12.63 5.57 7.53
CA LYS A 551 -12.99 6.44 6.41
C LYS A 551 -12.39 5.85 5.12
N LEU A 552 -13.14 5.85 4.02
CA LEU A 552 -12.62 5.37 2.75
C LEU A 552 -11.36 6.14 2.34
N ALA A 553 -10.34 5.42 1.92
CA ALA A 553 -9.09 6.00 1.40
C ALA A 553 -9.10 6.09 -0.14
N GLU A 554 -10.19 5.66 -0.74
CA GLU A 554 -10.44 5.68 -2.18
C GLU A 554 -11.94 5.79 -2.45
N THR A 555 -12.29 6.27 -3.63
CA THR A 555 -13.68 6.32 -4.09
C THR A 555 -14.17 4.91 -4.43
N LEU A 556 -15.40 4.58 -4.07
CA LEU A 556 -16.09 3.37 -4.53
C LEU A 556 -17.03 3.72 -5.70
N PRO A 557 -16.59 3.54 -6.96
CA PRO A 557 -17.40 3.86 -8.12
C PRO A 557 -18.39 2.74 -8.46
N GLU A 558 -19.39 3.05 -9.25
CA GLU A 558 -20.33 2.05 -9.77
C GLU A 558 -19.73 1.18 -10.87
N GLU A 559 -18.86 1.77 -11.68
CA GLU A 559 -18.21 1.14 -12.83
C GLU A 559 -16.80 1.66 -12.99
N ILE A 560 -15.97 0.93 -13.73
CA ILE A 560 -14.64 1.43 -14.14
C ILE A 560 -14.84 2.67 -15.01
N PRO A 561 -14.20 3.81 -14.67
CA PRO A 561 -14.26 5.02 -15.50
C PRO A 561 -13.83 4.76 -16.94
N GLU A 562 -14.40 5.50 -17.88
CA GLU A 562 -14.14 5.31 -19.32
C GLU A 562 -12.64 5.40 -19.66
N CYS A 563 -11.92 6.32 -19.02
CA CYS A 563 -10.46 6.48 -19.20
C CYS A 563 -9.64 5.27 -18.75
N PHE A 564 -10.22 4.36 -17.96
CA PHE A 564 -9.60 3.13 -17.50
C PHE A 564 -10.25 1.86 -18.04
N ARG A 565 -11.16 1.97 -19.04
CA ARG A 565 -11.71 0.80 -19.72
C ARG A 565 -10.66 0.13 -20.60
N LYS A 566 -10.96 -1.11 -21.01
CA LYS A 566 -10.05 -2.00 -21.71
C LYS A 566 -9.26 -1.34 -22.85
N GLU A 567 -9.90 -0.52 -23.66
CA GLU A 567 -9.28 0.12 -24.84
C GLU A 567 -8.25 1.20 -24.46
N ALA A 568 -8.40 1.81 -23.29
CA ALA A 568 -7.49 2.84 -22.79
C ALA A 568 -6.48 2.28 -21.78
N TYR A 569 -6.94 1.38 -20.90
CA TYR A 569 -6.14 0.82 -19.80
C TYR A 569 -5.39 -0.45 -20.19
N PHE A 570 -5.99 -1.28 -21.09
CA PHE A 570 -5.35 -2.48 -21.64
C PHE A 570 -5.02 -2.22 -23.11
N PRO A 571 -3.92 -1.54 -23.41
CA PRO A 571 -3.60 -1.09 -24.78
C PRO A 571 -3.31 -2.28 -25.68
N GLY A 572 -4.23 -2.54 -26.61
CA GLY A 572 -4.05 -3.55 -27.64
C GLY A 572 -4.14 -5.00 -27.14
N ARG A 573 -3.49 -5.90 -27.86
CA ARG A 573 -3.35 -7.31 -27.46
C ARG A 573 -2.12 -7.53 -26.59
N PRO A 574 -2.09 -8.57 -25.75
CA PRO A 574 -0.86 -8.99 -25.07
C PRO A 574 0.29 -9.20 -26.06
N LEU A 575 1.51 -8.88 -25.63
CA LEU A 575 2.71 -9.17 -26.41
C LEU A 575 2.92 -10.68 -26.54
N THR A 576 3.34 -11.12 -27.72
CA THR A 576 3.78 -12.50 -27.94
C THR A 576 5.15 -12.73 -27.28
N ASP A 577 5.49 -14.00 -27.02
CA ASP A 577 6.79 -14.35 -26.44
C ASP A 577 7.97 -13.91 -27.33
N GLU A 578 7.77 -13.85 -28.65
CA GLU A 578 8.77 -13.35 -29.59
C GLU A 578 8.95 -11.84 -29.49
N GLU A 579 7.84 -11.08 -29.35
CA GLU A 579 7.88 -9.63 -29.14
C GLU A 579 8.51 -9.26 -27.80
N LYS A 580 8.21 -10.01 -26.72
CA LYS A 580 8.84 -9.84 -25.39
C LYS A 580 10.36 -10.06 -25.40
N LYS A 581 10.88 -10.88 -26.33
CA LYS A 581 12.34 -11.05 -26.52
C LYS A 581 13.01 -9.85 -27.18
N HIS A 582 12.26 -9.00 -27.85
CA HIS A 582 12.77 -7.79 -28.47
C HIS A 582 12.56 -6.62 -27.51
N MET A 583 13.63 -6.13 -26.88
CA MET A 583 13.61 -5.06 -25.87
C MET A 583 12.94 -3.75 -26.29
N ASN A 584 12.60 -3.58 -27.57
CA ASN A 584 11.88 -2.43 -28.11
C ASN A 584 10.36 -2.67 -28.24
N ALA A 585 9.88 -3.89 -28.02
CA ALA A 585 8.45 -4.20 -28.07
C ALA A 585 7.83 -3.95 -26.68
N HIS A 586 7.08 -2.89 -26.56
CA HIS A 586 6.33 -2.55 -25.35
C HIS A 586 4.95 -2.00 -25.72
N LEU A 587 4.01 -2.12 -24.78
CA LEU A 587 2.71 -1.49 -24.87
C LEU A 587 2.79 -0.10 -24.26
N THR A 588 2.25 0.91 -24.92
CA THR A 588 2.22 2.28 -24.38
C THR A 588 0.89 2.55 -23.71
N GLN A 589 0.97 2.96 -22.44
CA GLN A 589 -0.15 3.44 -21.65
C GLN A 589 0.00 4.95 -21.41
N THR A 590 -0.81 5.75 -22.09
CA THR A 590 -0.85 7.19 -21.85
C THR A 590 -1.77 7.50 -20.67
N TYR A 591 -1.28 8.27 -19.70
CA TYR A 591 -2.06 8.77 -18.57
C TYR A 591 -2.79 10.07 -18.99
N ALA A 592 -3.72 9.91 -19.95
CA ALA A 592 -4.42 11.03 -20.58
C ALA A 592 -5.36 11.78 -19.62
N GLU A 593 -5.75 11.18 -18.52
CA GLU A 593 -6.51 11.83 -17.46
C GLU A 593 -5.70 12.89 -16.69
N GLY A 594 -4.37 12.88 -16.82
CA GLY A 594 -3.49 13.82 -16.17
C GLY A 594 -3.62 13.76 -14.64
N ILE A 595 -3.74 14.93 -14.01
CA ILE A 595 -3.88 15.01 -12.54
C ILE A 595 -5.25 14.54 -12.02
N PHE A 596 -6.20 14.20 -12.90
CA PHE A 596 -7.55 13.80 -12.52
C PHE A 596 -7.63 12.30 -12.23
N VAL A 597 -7.11 11.90 -11.08
CA VAL A 597 -7.15 10.51 -10.58
C VAL A 597 -8.11 10.42 -9.38
N GLY A 598 -8.82 9.30 -9.25
CA GLY A 598 -9.73 9.05 -8.16
C GLY A 598 -10.85 10.09 -8.08
N TYR A 599 -11.16 10.59 -6.89
CA TYR A 599 -12.25 11.56 -6.67
C TYR A 599 -12.11 12.83 -7.52
N ARG A 600 -10.88 13.22 -7.91
CA ARG A 600 -10.65 14.39 -8.80
C ARG A 600 -11.31 14.20 -10.17
N TYR A 601 -11.24 12.96 -10.68
CA TYR A 601 -11.87 12.58 -11.95
C TYR A 601 -13.40 12.57 -11.86
N TYR A 602 -13.95 11.94 -10.80
CA TYR A 602 -15.39 11.84 -10.62
C TYR A 602 -16.04 13.20 -10.39
N GLU A 603 -15.46 14.07 -9.57
CA GLU A 603 -15.99 15.42 -9.34
C GLU A 603 -15.92 16.29 -10.60
N LYS A 604 -14.77 16.28 -11.31
CA LYS A 604 -14.60 17.05 -12.57
C LYS A 604 -15.66 16.67 -13.60
N ASN A 605 -15.87 15.38 -13.79
CA ASN A 605 -16.79 14.86 -14.80
C ASN A 605 -18.23 14.71 -14.29
N ARG A 606 -18.50 15.06 -13.03
CA ARG A 606 -19.81 14.92 -12.35
C ARG A 606 -20.38 13.51 -12.45
N ILE A 607 -19.50 12.51 -12.32
CA ILE A 607 -19.88 11.10 -12.34
C ILE A 607 -20.35 10.72 -10.93
N PRO A 608 -21.55 10.16 -10.78
CA PRO A 608 -22.01 9.67 -9.48
C PRO A 608 -21.15 8.48 -9.02
N VAL A 609 -20.96 8.38 -7.72
CA VAL A 609 -20.23 7.29 -7.08
C VAL A 609 -21.06 6.70 -5.96
N GLN A 610 -20.87 5.43 -5.67
CA GLN A 610 -21.59 4.74 -4.59
C GLN A 610 -21.25 5.35 -3.24
N PHE A 611 -19.95 5.52 -2.98
CA PHE A 611 -19.44 6.17 -1.78
C PHE A 611 -18.19 6.97 -2.14
N CYS A 612 -18.15 8.22 -1.68
CA CYS A 612 -17.06 9.14 -2.01
C CYS A 612 -15.82 8.89 -1.16
N PHE A 613 -14.69 9.41 -1.61
CA PHE A 613 -13.45 9.50 -0.83
C PHE A 613 -13.68 10.14 0.53
N GLY A 614 -13.10 9.59 1.57
CA GLY A 614 -13.24 10.06 2.95
C GLY A 614 -14.54 9.66 3.64
N HIS A 615 -15.49 9.00 2.95
CA HIS A 615 -16.77 8.60 3.53
C HIS A 615 -16.60 7.51 4.61
N GLY A 616 -17.41 7.62 5.65
CA GLY A 616 -17.53 6.65 6.73
C GLY A 616 -18.36 7.22 7.87
N LEU A 617 -19.31 6.44 8.36
CA LEU A 617 -20.27 6.81 9.41
C LEU A 617 -19.79 6.36 10.81
N SER A 618 -20.47 6.86 11.83
CA SER A 618 -20.27 6.52 13.23
C SER A 618 -21.62 6.16 13.89
N TYR A 619 -21.59 5.48 15.01
CA TYR A 619 -22.79 5.26 15.84
C TYR A 619 -23.17 6.50 16.69
N THR A 620 -22.38 7.55 16.62
CA THR A 620 -22.64 8.85 17.23
C THR A 620 -22.58 9.95 16.20
N ASP A 621 -23.13 11.12 16.51
CA ASP A 621 -23.20 12.25 15.58
C ASP A 621 -22.25 13.37 16.03
N PHE A 622 -21.69 14.10 15.07
CA PHE A 622 -20.77 15.20 15.31
C PHE A 622 -21.29 16.49 14.66
N THR A 623 -21.06 17.65 15.30
CA THR A 623 -21.30 18.98 14.72
C THR A 623 -20.00 19.76 14.63
N TYR A 624 -19.91 20.60 13.62
CA TYR A 624 -18.74 21.42 13.31
C TYR A 624 -19.13 22.89 13.40
N ASP A 625 -18.38 23.67 14.17
CA ASP A 625 -18.68 25.08 14.43
C ASP A 625 -17.39 25.93 14.50
N ASN A 626 -17.57 27.26 14.52
CA ASN A 626 -16.53 28.24 14.86
C ASN A 626 -15.27 28.16 13.99
N LEU A 627 -15.46 28.05 12.65
CA LEU A 627 -14.35 28.09 11.69
C LEU A 627 -13.67 29.47 11.74
N LYS A 628 -12.35 29.45 11.97
CA LYS A 628 -11.47 30.61 11.94
C LYS A 628 -10.25 30.28 11.09
N ILE A 629 -9.88 31.21 10.22
CA ILE A 629 -8.71 31.07 9.37
C ILE A 629 -7.80 32.25 9.67
N GLU A 630 -6.59 31.98 10.12
CA GLU A 630 -5.59 32.99 10.43
C GLU A 630 -4.35 32.77 9.57
N GLU A 631 -3.88 33.85 8.93
CA GLU A 631 -2.65 33.79 8.15
C GLU A 631 -1.43 33.64 9.07
N ILE A 632 -0.55 32.70 8.74
CA ILE A 632 0.74 32.50 9.42
C ILE A 632 1.73 33.53 8.86
N PRO A 633 2.29 34.44 9.67
CA PRO A 633 3.17 35.49 9.19
C PRO A 633 4.39 34.98 8.43
N SER A 634 4.78 35.66 7.36
CA SER A 634 5.86 35.27 6.42
C SER A 634 7.26 35.09 7.04
N LYS A 635 7.46 35.50 8.29
CA LYS A 635 8.71 35.30 9.04
C LYS A 635 8.81 33.96 9.75
N ALA A 636 7.72 33.18 9.82
CA ALA A 636 7.73 31.81 10.34
C ALA A 636 8.25 30.85 9.25
N ARG A 637 8.85 29.72 9.66
CA ARG A 637 9.40 28.70 8.74
C ARG A 637 8.38 28.06 7.75
N ALA A 638 7.10 28.31 7.94
CA ALA A 638 6.02 27.86 7.06
C ALA A 638 4.98 28.98 6.95
N ASN A 639 4.97 29.70 5.83
CA ASN A 639 3.90 30.61 5.46
C ASN A 639 2.66 29.79 5.09
N GLY A 640 1.46 30.28 5.37
CA GLY A 640 0.20 29.61 5.04
C GLY A 640 -0.92 30.04 5.96
N PHE A 641 -1.80 29.12 6.31
CA PHE A 641 -2.96 29.41 7.13
C PHE A 641 -3.13 28.35 8.22
N ASP A 642 -3.39 28.81 9.44
CA ASP A 642 -3.95 28.01 10.52
C ASP A 642 -5.48 28.03 10.42
N VAL A 643 -6.07 26.86 10.22
CA VAL A 643 -7.52 26.65 10.12
C VAL A 643 -8.00 26.00 11.39
N GLN A 644 -8.68 26.76 12.22
CA GLN A 644 -9.18 26.32 13.52
C GLN A 644 -10.70 26.18 13.48
N LEU A 645 -11.22 25.10 14.05
CA LEU A 645 -12.65 24.88 14.22
C LEU A 645 -12.95 24.12 15.50
N GLN A 646 -14.22 24.04 15.88
CA GLN A 646 -14.69 23.20 16.97
C GLN A 646 -15.50 22.03 16.44
N VAL A 647 -15.26 20.84 16.99
CA VAL A 647 -16.06 19.65 16.73
C VAL A 647 -16.64 19.15 18.04
N ARG A 648 -17.95 18.90 18.05
CA ARG A 648 -18.69 18.43 19.21
C ARG A 648 -19.34 17.09 18.92
N ASN A 649 -19.19 16.14 19.82
CA ASN A 649 -19.98 14.91 19.82
C ASN A 649 -21.36 15.22 20.42
N VAL A 650 -22.42 15.16 19.63
CA VAL A 650 -23.80 15.46 20.07
C VAL A 650 -24.58 14.21 20.45
N GLY A 651 -24.03 13.02 20.19
CA GLY A 651 -24.65 11.75 20.52
C GLY A 651 -24.34 11.25 21.94
N ALA A 652 -24.68 9.99 22.20
CA ALA A 652 -24.57 9.33 23.50
C ALA A 652 -23.35 8.41 23.67
N LEU A 653 -22.63 8.11 22.58
CA LEU A 653 -21.48 7.21 22.58
C LEU A 653 -20.18 7.99 22.36
N GLU A 654 -19.09 7.50 22.95
CA GLU A 654 -17.75 7.98 22.54
C GLU A 654 -17.49 7.61 21.09
N GLY A 655 -16.93 8.53 20.32
CA GLY A 655 -16.63 8.31 18.92
C GLY A 655 -15.35 9.01 18.47
N LYS A 656 -14.78 8.50 17.37
CA LYS A 656 -13.66 9.15 16.70
C LYS A 656 -14.17 9.75 15.40
N GLU A 657 -13.78 11.00 15.16
CA GLU A 657 -14.09 11.72 13.93
C GLU A 657 -12.81 12.09 13.19
N THR A 658 -12.83 12.01 11.87
CA THR A 658 -11.75 12.48 11.02
C THR A 658 -12.17 13.77 10.33
N VAL A 659 -11.68 14.88 10.82
CA VAL A 659 -11.91 16.20 10.22
C VAL A 659 -11.03 16.32 8.98
N GLN A 660 -11.64 16.57 7.83
CA GLN A 660 -10.98 16.65 6.53
C GLN A 660 -11.08 18.08 6.00
N LEU A 661 -9.95 18.60 5.53
CA LEU A 661 -9.86 19.93 4.91
C LEU A 661 -9.51 19.77 3.44
N TYR A 662 -10.36 20.31 2.59
CA TYR A 662 -10.13 20.40 1.16
C TYR A 662 -9.96 21.85 0.74
N LEU A 663 -9.16 22.05 -0.32
CA LEU A 663 -8.90 23.36 -0.92
C LEU A 663 -9.25 23.30 -2.41
N GLY A 664 -9.98 24.29 -2.91
CA GLY A 664 -10.28 24.45 -4.33
C GLY A 664 -10.29 25.90 -4.74
N GLU A 665 -10.09 26.16 -6.03
CA GLU A 665 -10.28 27.50 -6.59
C GLU A 665 -11.75 27.92 -6.48
N LYS A 666 -12.03 29.15 -6.09
CA LYS A 666 -13.40 29.68 -6.03
C LYS A 666 -14.09 29.67 -7.40
N THR A 667 -13.31 29.98 -8.45
CA THR A 667 -13.74 29.80 -9.84
C THR A 667 -12.91 28.65 -10.42
N VAL A 668 -13.51 27.46 -10.47
CA VAL A 668 -12.82 26.24 -10.88
C VAL A 668 -12.39 26.33 -12.34
N SER A 669 -11.10 26.27 -12.59
CA SER A 669 -10.53 26.12 -13.93
C SER A 669 -10.73 24.69 -14.44
N PRO A 670 -11.02 24.48 -15.75
CA PRO A 670 -11.07 23.14 -16.34
C PRO A 670 -9.77 22.32 -16.17
N GLU A 671 -8.65 22.99 -15.94
CA GLU A 671 -7.32 22.39 -15.79
C GLU A 671 -7.00 21.97 -14.36
N ASN A 672 -7.87 22.31 -13.39
CA ASN A 672 -7.65 22.02 -11.98
C ASN A 672 -8.80 21.22 -11.37
N PRO A 673 -8.53 20.41 -10.34
CA PRO A 673 -9.55 19.72 -9.56
C PRO A 673 -10.54 20.70 -8.91
N VAL A 674 -11.77 20.26 -8.71
CA VAL A 674 -12.80 21.04 -8.00
C VAL A 674 -12.32 21.38 -6.59
N LYS A 675 -11.77 20.41 -5.88
CA LYS A 675 -11.09 20.56 -4.60
C LYS A 675 -10.18 19.36 -4.33
N GLU A 676 -9.21 19.55 -3.46
CA GLU A 676 -8.22 18.54 -3.10
C GLU A 676 -8.00 18.47 -1.60
N LEU A 677 -7.79 17.27 -1.07
CA LEU A 677 -7.40 17.08 0.33
C LEU A 677 -6.04 17.74 0.60
N LYS A 678 -6.00 18.65 1.58
CA LYS A 678 -4.75 19.34 1.99
C LYS A 678 -4.38 19.03 3.44
N ALA A 679 -5.36 18.79 4.31
CA ALA A 679 -5.09 18.42 5.71
C ALA A 679 -6.20 17.54 6.28
N PHE A 680 -5.88 16.79 7.31
CA PHE A 680 -6.86 16.06 8.12
C PHE A 680 -6.37 15.88 9.55
N GLU A 681 -7.31 15.66 10.49
CA GLU A 681 -6.98 15.30 11.87
C GLU A 681 -8.03 14.34 12.42
N LYS A 682 -7.59 13.24 13.02
CA LYS A 682 -8.48 12.28 13.69
C LYS A 682 -8.51 12.55 15.19
N ILE A 683 -9.70 12.81 15.70
CA ILE A 683 -9.94 13.14 17.13
C ILE A 683 -10.88 12.12 17.77
N CYS A 684 -10.75 11.92 19.07
CA CYS A 684 -11.67 11.12 19.88
C CYS A 684 -12.47 12.05 20.79
N LEU A 685 -13.78 11.90 20.85
CA LEU A 685 -14.69 12.74 21.61
C LEU A 685 -15.62 11.87 22.46
N ARG A 686 -15.65 12.13 23.76
CA ARG A 686 -16.67 11.58 24.66
C ARG A 686 -18.04 12.18 24.34
N PRO A 687 -19.15 11.56 24.81
CA PRO A 687 -20.46 12.15 24.68
C PRO A 687 -20.49 13.59 25.22
N ARG A 688 -21.05 14.51 24.43
CA ARG A 688 -21.15 15.95 24.70
C ARG A 688 -19.84 16.73 24.79
N GLU A 689 -18.70 16.08 24.56
CA GLU A 689 -17.39 16.74 24.51
C GLU A 689 -17.25 17.59 23.24
N THR A 690 -16.61 18.76 23.41
CA THR A 690 -16.18 19.62 22.30
C THR A 690 -14.66 19.72 22.30
N LYS A 691 -14.04 19.60 21.13
CA LYS A 691 -12.61 19.81 20.95
C LYS A 691 -12.34 20.86 19.87
N THR A 692 -11.32 21.65 20.10
CA THR A 692 -10.75 22.51 19.05
C THR A 692 -9.80 21.70 18.21
N VAL A 693 -9.98 21.75 16.89
CA VAL A 693 -9.12 21.13 15.88
C VAL A 693 -8.36 22.23 15.17
N LEU A 694 -7.06 22.02 14.98
CA LEU A 694 -6.18 22.91 14.25
C LEU A 694 -5.62 22.13 13.04
N LEU A 695 -5.97 22.59 11.85
CA LEU A 695 -5.46 22.11 10.58
C LEU A 695 -4.53 23.17 9.97
N LYS A 696 -3.46 22.73 9.31
CA LYS A 696 -2.50 23.66 8.72
C LYS A 696 -2.42 23.42 7.23
N ILE A 697 -2.49 24.49 6.46
CA ILE A 697 -2.17 24.53 5.04
C ILE A 697 -1.03 25.50 4.83
N THR A 698 -0.10 25.16 3.96
CA THR A 698 1.11 25.95 3.67
C THR A 698 1.01 26.57 2.28
N MET A 699 1.88 27.51 1.95
CA MET A 699 1.92 28.06 0.59
C MET A 699 2.26 27.01 -0.47
N GLU A 700 2.91 25.90 -0.09
CA GLU A 700 3.13 24.75 -0.98
C GLU A 700 1.82 24.10 -1.44
N ASP A 701 0.76 24.16 -0.61
CA ASP A 701 -0.55 23.59 -0.93
C ASP A 701 -1.31 24.35 -2.03
N PHE A 702 -0.84 25.56 -2.39
CA PHE A 702 -1.35 26.40 -3.48
C PHE A 702 -0.45 26.40 -4.72
N MET A 703 0.62 25.61 -4.71
CA MET A 703 1.53 25.47 -5.84
C MET A 703 1.03 24.44 -6.83
N HIS A 704 1.30 24.66 -8.09
CA HIS A 704 1.19 23.71 -9.18
C HIS A 704 2.52 23.61 -9.93
N TYR A 705 2.74 22.51 -10.64
CA TYR A 705 3.94 22.37 -11.45
C TYR A 705 3.71 22.99 -12.83
N ASP A 706 4.50 24.02 -13.14
CA ASP A 706 4.50 24.68 -14.46
C ASP A 706 5.50 23.96 -15.37
N GLU A 707 5.01 23.21 -16.33
CA GLU A 707 5.83 22.42 -17.26
C GLU A 707 6.69 23.28 -18.17
N ALA A 708 6.15 24.44 -18.61
CA ALA A 708 6.88 25.35 -19.47
C ALA A 708 8.09 25.98 -18.76
N ALA A 709 7.96 26.22 -17.47
CA ALA A 709 9.04 26.74 -16.63
C ALA A 709 9.89 25.64 -15.96
N GLY A 710 9.44 24.40 -15.97
CA GLY A 710 10.10 23.26 -15.30
C GLY A 710 10.21 23.44 -13.78
N THR A 711 9.24 24.11 -13.14
CA THR A 711 9.29 24.41 -11.70
C THR A 711 7.92 24.57 -11.07
N TRP A 712 7.89 24.46 -9.73
CA TRP A 712 6.70 24.75 -8.94
C TRP A 712 6.42 26.24 -8.89
N ARG A 713 5.17 26.65 -9.12
CA ARG A 713 4.69 28.02 -9.05
C ARG A 713 3.52 28.20 -8.12
N LEU A 714 3.55 29.25 -7.32
CA LEU A 714 2.42 29.69 -6.52
C LEU A 714 1.34 30.28 -7.44
N LYS A 715 0.11 29.79 -7.32
CA LYS A 715 -1.04 30.32 -8.05
C LYS A 715 -1.80 31.30 -7.16
N HIS A 716 -1.69 32.61 -7.45
CA HIS A 716 -2.46 33.65 -6.78
C HIS A 716 -3.92 33.64 -7.24
N GLY A 717 -4.85 33.94 -6.33
CA GLY A 717 -6.26 34.02 -6.64
C GLY A 717 -7.17 33.80 -5.42
N ASP A 718 -8.46 33.66 -5.71
CA ASP A 718 -9.47 33.38 -4.71
C ASP A 718 -9.68 31.86 -4.59
N TYR A 719 -9.58 31.39 -3.35
CA TYR A 719 -9.74 29.98 -3.01
C TYR A 719 -10.89 29.78 -2.02
N ARG A 720 -11.42 28.59 -1.98
CA ARG A 720 -12.38 28.15 -0.97
C ARG A 720 -11.81 26.99 -0.17
N ILE A 721 -11.82 27.13 1.13
CA ILE A 721 -11.56 26.08 2.09
C ILE A 721 -12.87 25.39 2.40
N TYR A 722 -12.86 24.07 2.32
CA TYR A 722 -13.97 23.18 2.68
C TYR A 722 -13.54 22.30 3.83
N VAL A 723 -14.34 22.25 4.90
CA VAL A 723 -14.08 21.38 6.05
C VAL A 723 -15.28 20.50 6.31
N GLY A 724 -15.05 19.20 6.45
CA GLY A 724 -16.14 18.25 6.67
C GLY A 724 -15.66 16.88 7.13
N SER A 725 -16.58 15.92 7.13
CA SER A 725 -16.32 14.52 7.50
C SER A 725 -15.96 13.64 6.31
N SER A 726 -16.18 14.13 5.09
CA SER A 726 -15.83 13.48 3.82
C SER A 726 -15.81 14.50 2.68
N LEU A 727 -15.42 14.05 1.48
CA LEU A 727 -15.43 14.86 0.25
C LEU A 727 -16.81 15.48 -0.05
N GLN A 728 -17.89 14.76 0.23
CA GLN A 728 -19.26 15.22 -0.03
C GLN A 728 -19.99 15.77 1.19
N ASP A 729 -19.59 15.36 2.40
CA ASP A 729 -20.17 15.88 3.65
C ASP A 729 -19.34 17.06 4.17
N ILE A 730 -19.54 18.21 3.49
CA ILE A 730 -18.89 19.47 3.86
C ILE A 730 -19.77 20.22 4.85
N GLN A 731 -19.22 20.52 6.03
CA GLN A 731 -19.92 21.17 7.15
C GLN A 731 -19.66 22.67 7.19
N LEU A 732 -18.45 23.10 6.87
CA LEU A 732 -18.02 24.49 6.94
C LEU A 732 -17.24 24.89 5.69
N THR A 733 -17.43 26.15 5.26
CA THR A 733 -16.65 26.72 4.13
C THR A 733 -16.27 28.16 4.43
N GLN A 734 -15.11 28.57 3.92
CA GLN A 734 -14.67 29.97 3.97
C GLN A 734 -13.77 30.29 2.78
N ASP A 735 -13.99 31.46 2.20
CA ASP A 735 -13.17 31.97 1.10
C ASP A 735 -11.91 32.67 1.65
N ILE A 736 -10.83 32.51 0.95
CA ILE A 736 -9.53 33.19 1.20
C ILE A 736 -8.94 33.67 -0.12
N THR A 737 -8.09 34.67 -0.06
CA THR A 737 -7.32 35.18 -1.23
C THR A 737 -5.83 35.10 -0.92
N ILE A 738 -5.00 34.69 -1.88
CA ILE A 738 -3.54 34.64 -1.80
C ILE A 738 -2.87 35.42 -2.92
#